data_225f68f1616ad876aa373e88b76b8370
#
_entry.id   225f68f1616ad876aa373e88b76b8370
#
_cell.length_a   1.000
_cell.length_b   1.000
_cell.length_c   1.000
_cell.angle_alpha   90.00
_cell.angle_beta   90.00
_cell.angle_gamma   90.00
#
_symmetry.space_group_name_H-M   'P 1'
#
loop_
_entity.id
_entity.type
_entity.pdbx_description
1 polymer ?
#
loop_
_entity_poly.entity_id
_entity_poly.type
_entity_poly.pdbx_seq_one_letter_code
_entity_poly.pdbx_strand_id
1 'polypeptide(L)'
;NIKGKEKIIKELKSLAKESDEVFLATDPDREGEAISWHLKNLLDLSDEKAKRVTFNEITRKVVTESIHHPREIDQDLVDAQQARRILDRIVGYELSPLLWKKIRRGLSAGRVQSVAMRLVADREKEIKDFVPQEYWTLDALLKNDGGVPFRARYYGKDGKKYEPTSQEEVSAIQAEVQDLPFAVKSVKRTDKQRSPAPPFTTSTMQQDASRKLNMTPRRTMAIAQQLYEGVDITGEGTVGLITYMRTDSLRISDEAQAAARSFVTGRYGAGYCPAAPRQYKTKAGAQDAHEAIRPSDVDLTPERVKSDLTSEQYRLYRLIWSRFLASQMSNAIYDSVSVELGAGAHSFRASASSLKFAGYTAVYEESRDDEKEEKAPALPPLAQGEVVTLTGFDPAQHFTQPPARFTDASLIRAMEENGIGRPSTYAPTVSTILDREYVIKDGKYLKMTPLGDVVNGLMCDRFKDIVDVKFTAHMEEELDEVESGKLPWKQLLRQFYGGFESNLHQVEKDMEGVYLKVPDEVTEEKCDLCGRNMVIKSGRFGRFLACPGYPECKFTKPLVVEMPGRCPVCGGRLMKRTGISKKSGKQYNYYCCEKFPACSFVTFDVPVKDDCPVCGHTMFKKSGRGFKRPFCINPACENFLPEDQRGYPKRTAASDGTESGTNGTAADGQPTSETVQTEASDKPAAKKTTTAKKTAAKKSTSKKTGTAKTAAKKSTAKTAAKKASSALATEETPTVTKAAAKKAATAAEGAAEASTAVEKPAAKKATASRKAAAERATTKKATTTKKATTAKKTTTVKKAATKKATTSAAKKADAETEE
;
A
#
# COMPACT_ATOMS: atom_id res chain seq x y z
N ASN A 1 -4.13 -0.63 31.86
CA ASN A 1 -3.29 -1.80 31.56
C ASN A 1 -4.14 -2.91 30.93
N ILE A 2 -3.61 -3.62 29.94
CA ILE A 2 -4.29 -4.75 29.30
C ILE A 2 -4.29 -5.93 30.28
N LYS A 3 -5.45 -6.57 30.47
CA LYS A 3 -5.60 -7.78 31.30
C LYS A 3 -4.60 -8.87 30.84
N GLY A 4 -3.92 -9.51 31.79
CA GLY A 4 -2.96 -10.58 31.54
C GLY A 4 -1.53 -10.13 31.31
N LYS A 5 -1.24 -8.83 31.44
CA LYS A 5 0.12 -8.27 31.34
C LYS A 5 0.74 -7.92 32.70
N GLU A 6 0.03 -8.19 33.78
CA GLU A 6 0.43 -7.84 35.15
C GLU A 6 1.79 -8.46 35.55
N LYS A 7 2.06 -9.69 35.11
CA LYS A 7 3.34 -10.37 35.36
C LYS A 7 4.52 -9.62 34.72
N ILE A 8 4.37 -9.26 33.43
CA ILE A 8 5.40 -8.53 32.68
C ILE A 8 5.65 -7.16 33.30
N ILE A 9 4.58 -6.45 33.68
CA ILE A 9 4.69 -5.14 34.34
C ILE A 9 5.44 -5.25 35.67
N LYS A 10 5.15 -6.30 36.48
CA LYS A 10 5.83 -6.53 37.74
C LYS A 10 7.31 -6.82 37.53
N GLU A 11 7.64 -7.65 36.56
CA GLU A 11 8.99 -7.98 36.18
C GLU A 11 9.78 -6.74 35.74
N LEU A 12 9.23 -5.96 34.82
CA LEU A 12 9.83 -4.69 34.37
C LEU A 12 10.04 -3.70 35.52
N LYS A 13 9.08 -3.60 36.45
CA LYS A 13 9.23 -2.74 37.66
C LYS A 13 10.36 -3.22 38.58
N SER A 14 10.55 -4.54 38.72
CA SER A 14 11.64 -5.10 39.51
C SER A 14 12.99 -4.75 38.87
N LEU A 15 13.14 -5.04 37.57
CA LEU A 15 14.36 -4.77 36.82
C LEU A 15 14.70 -3.27 36.79
N ALA A 16 13.68 -2.42 36.58
CA ALA A 16 13.86 -0.98 36.61
C ALA A 16 14.33 -0.45 37.96
N LYS A 17 13.92 -1.06 39.09
CA LYS A 17 14.41 -0.68 40.43
C LYS A 17 15.87 -1.05 40.66
N GLU A 18 16.29 -2.21 40.11
CA GLU A 18 17.63 -2.77 40.27
C GLU A 18 18.67 -2.12 39.33
N SER A 19 18.22 -1.41 38.28
CA SER A 19 19.06 -0.75 37.29
C SER A 19 19.36 0.70 37.68
N ASP A 20 20.53 1.23 37.36
CA ASP A 20 20.90 2.63 37.55
C ASP A 20 20.25 3.52 36.48
N GLU A 21 20.20 3.07 35.23
CA GLU A 21 19.60 3.77 34.10
C GLU A 21 18.65 2.83 33.31
N VAL A 22 17.63 3.41 32.71
CA VAL A 22 16.68 2.70 31.86
C VAL A 22 16.58 3.39 30.50
N PHE A 23 17.12 2.72 29.45
CA PHE A 23 17.05 3.20 28.06
C PHE A 23 15.71 2.86 27.45
N LEU A 24 15.02 3.88 26.96
CA LEU A 24 13.72 3.79 26.30
C LEU A 24 13.95 3.85 24.79
N ALA A 25 14.11 2.68 24.17
CA ALA A 25 14.55 2.50 22.77
C ALA A 25 13.37 2.11 21.84
N THR A 26 12.27 2.82 21.92
CA THR A 26 11.12 2.65 21.02
C THR A 26 11.32 3.38 19.71
N ASP A 27 10.46 3.11 18.71
CA ASP A 27 10.54 3.71 17.36
C ASP A 27 10.73 5.24 17.41
N PRO A 28 11.37 5.86 16.40
CA PRO A 28 11.67 7.30 16.39
C PRO A 28 10.48 8.18 16.00
N ASP A 29 9.24 7.65 15.96
CA ASP A 29 8.04 8.41 15.68
C ASP A 29 7.27 8.80 16.96
N ARG A 30 6.21 9.63 16.82
CA ARG A 30 5.37 10.06 17.94
C ARG A 30 4.66 8.89 18.66
N GLU A 31 4.39 7.79 17.96
CA GLU A 31 3.84 6.57 18.58
C GLU A 31 4.88 5.93 19.52
N GLY A 32 6.14 5.86 19.10
CA GLY A 32 7.26 5.37 19.92
C GLY A 32 7.56 6.31 21.09
N GLU A 33 7.51 7.62 20.88
CA GLU A 33 7.69 8.60 21.96
C GLU A 33 6.62 8.46 23.05
N ALA A 34 5.35 8.33 22.65
CA ALA A 34 4.26 8.09 23.59
C ALA A 34 4.40 6.75 24.33
N ILE A 35 4.93 5.68 23.68
CA ILE A 35 5.22 4.42 24.35
C ILE A 35 6.29 4.62 25.42
N SER A 36 7.38 5.32 25.11
CA SER A 36 8.44 5.67 26.07
C SER A 36 7.89 6.45 27.25
N TRP A 37 7.08 7.47 27.00
CA TRP A 37 6.42 8.26 28.05
C TRP A 37 5.49 7.38 28.93
N HIS A 38 4.71 6.49 28.32
CA HIS A 38 3.88 5.56 29.08
C HIS A 38 4.70 4.58 29.91
N LEU A 39 5.84 4.09 29.41
CA LEU A 39 6.74 3.21 30.15
C LEU A 39 7.38 3.96 31.32
N LYS A 40 7.88 5.18 31.13
CA LYS A 40 8.40 6.03 32.19
C LYS A 40 7.40 6.17 33.33
N ASN A 41 6.16 6.55 33.02
CA ASN A 41 5.10 6.70 34.01
C ASN A 41 4.67 5.37 34.65
N LEU A 42 4.62 4.29 33.89
CA LEU A 42 4.23 2.96 34.38
C LEU A 42 5.27 2.37 35.34
N LEU A 43 6.55 2.58 35.03
CA LEU A 43 7.68 2.07 35.80
C LEU A 43 8.10 2.99 36.94
N ASP A 44 7.50 4.20 37.00
CA ASP A 44 7.79 5.24 38.01
C ASP A 44 9.26 5.68 37.96
N LEU A 45 9.75 6.00 36.76
CA LEU A 45 11.14 6.42 36.53
C LEU A 45 11.27 7.92 36.70
N SER A 46 12.34 8.37 37.42
CA SER A 46 12.73 9.77 37.43
C SER A 46 13.32 10.20 36.07
N ASP A 47 13.37 11.52 35.83
CA ASP A 47 13.96 12.05 34.57
C ASP A 47 15.42 11.69 34.43
N GLU A 48 16.16 11.66 35.54
CA GLU A 48 17.58 11.29 35.55
C GLU A 48 17.81 9.83 35.15
N LYS A 49 16.87 8.93 35.52
CA LYS A 49 16.96 7.48 35.27
C LYS A 49 16.43 7.08 33.89
N ALA A 50 15.49 7.83 33.37
CA ALA A 50 14.86 7.55 32.07
C ALA A 50 15.67 8.18 30.93
N LYS A 51 16.31 7.36 30.09
CA LYS A 51 17.13 7.81 28.95
C LYS A 51 16.43 7.44 27.64
N ARG A 52 16.05 8.40 26.82
CA ARG A 52 15.43 8.18 25.52
C ARG A 52 16.51 8.03 24.44
N VAL A 53 16.46 6.92 23.70
CA VAL A 53 17.32 6.69 22.52
C VAL A 53 16.47 6.35 21.32
N THR A 54 16.86 6.85 20.13
CA THR A 54 16.17 6.65 18.87
C THR A 54 17.16 6.24 17.79
N PHE A 55 16.70 5.39 16.86
CA PHE A 55 17.53 4.86 15.78
C PHE A 55 16.83 5.07 14.44
N ASN A 56 17.47 5.74 13.50
CA ASN A 56 17.01 5.78 12.11
C ASN A 56 17.32 4.46 11.39
N GLU A 57 18.33 3.74 11.84
CA GLU A 57 18.69 2.38 11.43
C GLU A 57 19.25 1.59 12.60
N ILE A 58 19.03 0.29 12.65
CA ILE A 58 19.50 -0.58 13.73
C ILE A 58 20.78 -1.27 13.25
N THR A 59 21.86 -0.50 13.26
CA THR A 59 23.23 -0.98 13.02
C THR A 59 24.04 -0.87 14.30
N ARG A 60 25.10 -1.70 14.43
CA ARG A 60 25.97 -1.66 15.62
C ARG A 60 26.53 -0.24 15.88
N LYS A 61 26.93 0.47 14.82
CA LYS A 61 27.47 1.84 14.92
C LYS A 61 26.45 2.78 15.52
N VAL A 62 25.26 2.87 14.91
CA VAL A 62 24.19 3.80 15.29
C VAL A 62 23.66 3.48 16.69
N VAL A 63 23.45 2.20 17.02
CA VAL A 63 22.99 1.81 18.35
C VAL A 63 24.00 2.20 19.43
N THR A 64 25.30 1.95 19.21
CA THR A 64 26.34 2.31 20.17
C THR A 64 26.43 3.83 20.35
N GLU A 65 26.38 4.58 19.27
CA GLU A 65 26.44 6.04 19.31
C GLU A 65 25.22 6.65 20.03
N SER A 66 24.00 6.14 19.71
CA SER A 66 22.76 6.62 20.34
C SER A 66 22.71 6.35 21.85
N ILE A 67 23.27 5.22 22.30
CA ILE A 67 23.36 4.91 23.75
C ILE A 67 24.28 5.90 24.47
N HIS A 68 25.33 6.38 23.80
CA HIS A 68 26.24 7.38 24.39
C HIS A 68 25.67 8.81 24.37
N HIS A 69 24.63 9.06 23.55
CA HIS A 69 24.00 10.37 23.41
C HIS A 69 22.47 10.28 23.61
N PRO A 70 21.99 9.82 24.78
CA PRO A 70 20.57 9.76 25.07
C PRO A 70 20.01 11.18 25.21
N ARG A 71 18.71 11.32 24.92
CA ARG A 71 17.96 12.54 25.11
C ARG A 71 16.82 12.37 26.11
N GLU A 72 16.15 13.44 26.44
CA GLU A 72 14.88 13.40 27.16
C GLU A 72 13.72 12.98 26.24
N ILE A 73 12.59 12.62 26.86
CA ILE A 73 11.35 12.38 26.12
C ILE A 73 10.82 13.71 25.59
N ASP A 74 10.54 13.77 24.31
CA ASP A 74 9.94 14.92 23.66
C ASP A 74 8.43 14.98 23.98
N GLN A 75 8.05 15.97 24.78
CA GLN A 75 6.68 16.11 25.25
C GLN A 75 5.73 16.57 24.12
N ASP A 76 6.20 17.31 23.13
CA ASP A 76 5.39 17.78 22.02
C ASP A 76 4.99 16.61 21.11
N LEU A 77 5.90 15.66 20.85
CA LEU A 77 5.60 14.40 20.16
C LEU A 77 4.57 13.54 20.94
N VAL A 78 4.72 13.46 22.27
CA VAL A 78 3.75 12.74 23.13
C VAL A 78 2.39 13.41 23.06
N ASP A 79 2.33 14.73 23.14
CA ASP A 79 1.09 15.50 23.10
C ASP A 79 0.39 15.38 21.74
N ALA A 80 1.14 15.39 20.64
CA ALA A 80 0.62 15.15 19.30
C ALA A 80 0.00 13.74 19.16
N GLN A 81 0.67 12.71 19.70
CA GLN A 81 0.13 11.35 19.71
C GLN A 81 -1.13 11.25 20.56
N GLN A 82 -1.14 11.87 21.75
CA GLN A 82 -2.32 11.90 22.62
C GLN A 82 -3.48 12.64 21.95
N ALA A 83 -3.23 13.80 21.35
CA ALA A 83 -4.23 14.56 20.61
C ALA A 83 -4.88 13.70 19.53
N ARG A 84 -4.08 13.09 18.67
CA ARG A 84 -4.56 12.18 17.62
C ARG A 84 -5.38 11.03 18.21
N ARG A 85 -4.85 10.35 19.21
CA ARG A 85 -5.51 9.21 19.84
C ARG A 85 -6.86 9.58 20.45
N ILE A 86 -6.93 10.72 21.13
CA ILE A 86 -8.18 11.21 21.75
C ILE A 86 -9.17 11.59 20.68
N LEU A 87 -8.74 12.37 19.65
CA LEU A 87 -9.56 12.77 18.53
C LEU A 87 -10.18 11.58 17.79
N ASP A 88 -9.36 10.60 17.40
CA ASP A 88 -9.83 9.42 16.68
C ASP A 88 -10.74 8.54 17.56
N ARG A 89 -10.55 8.55 18.89
CA ARG A 89 -11.43 7.85 19.83
C ARG A 89 -12.76 8.57 20.03
N ILE A 90 -12.77 9.89 20.13
CA ILE A 90 -14.00 10.68 20.19
C ILE A 90 -14.84 10.37 18.95
N VAL A 91 -14.31 10.59 17.76
CA VAL A 91 -15.02 10.34 16.51
C VAL A 91 -15.47 8.87 16.42
N GLY A 92 -14.58 7.94 16.71
CA GLY A 92 -14.87 6.50 16.60
C GLY A 92 -15.90 5.98 17.59
N TYR A 93 -15.85 6.41 18.85
CA TYR A 93 -16.77 5.95 19.89
C TYR A 93 -18.13 6.63 19.87
N GLU A 94 -18.20 7.85 19.37
CA GLU A 94 -19.46 8.56 19.26
C GLU A 94 -20.23 8.17 17.97
N LEU A 95 -19.54 8.10 16.82
CA LEU A 95 -20.21 7.79 15.55
C LEU A 95 -20.53 6.29 15.38
N SER A 96 -19.68 5.39 15.90
CA SER A 96 -19.93 3.95 15.69
C SER A 96 -21.23 3.45 16.32
N PRO A 97 -21.61 3.85 17.55
CA PRO A 97 -22.91 3.52 18.12
C PRO A 97 -24.10 4.03 17.30
N LEU A 98 -24.00 5.23 16.72
CA LEU A 98 -25.00 5.76 15.81
C LEU A 98 -25.20 4.84 14.59
N LEU A 99 -24.10 4.42 13.94
CA LEU A 99 -24.15 3.44 12.85
C LEU A 99 -24.79 2.12 13.28
N TRP A 100 -24.53 1.67 14.52
CA TRP A 100 -25.12 0.43 15.03
C TRP A 100 -26.63 0.55 15.27
N LYS A 101 -27.08 1.71 15.74
CA LYS A 101 -28.50 2.00 15.95
C LYS A 101 -29.26 2.13 14.63
N LYS A 102 -28.61 2.75 13.61
CA LYS A 102 -29.29 3.17 12.37
C LYS A 102 -29.09 2.20 11.20
N ILE A 103 -28.09 1.34 11.22
CA ILE A 103 -27.77 0.39 10.12
C ILE A 103 -27.63 -1.03 10.68
N ARG A 104 -26.47 -1.36 11.29
CA ARG A 104 -26.23 -2.67 11.93
C ARG A 104 -25.04 -2.63 12.89
N ARG A 105 -25.01 -3.58 13.84
CA ARG A 105 -23.86 -3.73 14.76
C ARG A 105 -22.57 -4.13 14.03
N GLY A 106 -21.42 -3.72 14.57
CA GLY A 106 -20.09 -4.08 14.09
C GLY A 106 -19.51 -3.13 13.06
N LEU A 107 -20.24 -2.08 12.68
CA LEU A 107 -19.72 -0.99 11.84
C LEU A 107 -18.84 -0.04 12.66
N SER A 108 -17.96 0.69 12.00
CA SER A 108 -17.18 1.77 12.61
C SER A 108 -17.11 2.97 11.68
N ALA A 109 -17.15 4.15 12.27
CA ALA A 109 -16.76 5.38 11.61
C ALA A 109 -15.45 5.89 12.22
N GLY A 110 -14.69 6.64 11.46
CA GLY A 110 -13.47 7.28 11.89
C GLY A 110 -13.07 8.29 10.84
N ARG A 111 -12.42 9.36 11.23
CA ARG A 111 -12.09 10.49 10.39
C ARG A 111 -11.40 10.06 9.08
N VAL A 112 -10.20 9.54 9.15
CA VAL A 112 -9.41 9.14 7.96
C VAL A 112 -10.07 8.00 7.17
N GLN A 113 -10.66 7.00 7.86
CA GLN A 113 -11.32 5.88 7.17
C GLN A 113 -12.57 6.30 6.37
N SER A 114 -13.33 7.27 6.90
CA SER A 114 -14.55 7.75 6.23
C SER A 114 -14.21 8.55 4.98
N VAL A 115 -13.15 9.37 5.02
CA VAL A 115 -12.68 10.09 3.84
C VAL A 115 -12.09 9.14 2.79
N ALA A 116 -11.30 8.14 3.20
CA ALA A 116 -10.80 7.13 2.26
C ALA A 116 -11.94 6.35 1.59
N MET A 117 -13.01 6.03 2.33
CA MET A 117 -14.21 5.41 1.79
C MET A 117 -14.93 6.34 0.81
N ARG A 118 -15.04 7.64 1.13
CA ARG A 118 -15.63 8.65 0.25
C ARG A 118 -14.87 8.76 -1.07
N LEU A 119 -13.54 8.77 -1.07
CA LEU A 119 -12.75 8.78 -2.31
C LEU A 119 -13.12 7.60 -3.23
N VAL A 120 -13.31 6.41 -2.66
CA VAL A 120 -13.76 5.23 -3.44
C VAL A 120 -15.19 5.40 -3.95
N ALA A 121 -16.10 5.96 -3.14
CA ALA A 121 -17.49 6.22 -3.52
C ALA A 121 -17.60 7.27 -4.64
N ASP A 122 -16.86 8.36 -4.53
CA ASP A 122 -16.79 9.41 -5.53
C ASP A 122 -16.29 8.86 -6.88
N ARG A 123 -15.25 7.99 -6.86
CA ARG A 123 -14.76 7.30 -8.05
C ARG A 123 -15.79 6.34 -8.65
N GLU A 124 -16.53 5.58 -7.85
CA GLU A 124 -17.63 4.73 -8.36
C GLU A 124 -18.75 5.58 -8.99
N LYS A 125 -18.99 6.76 -8.44
CA LYS A 125 -19.95 7.71 -9.03
C LYS A 125 -19.45 8.25 -10.36
N GLU A 126 -18.19 8.71 -10.45
CA GLU A 126 -17.56 9.14 -11.70
C GLU A 126 -17.67 8.05 -12.79
N ILE A 127 -17.41 6.77 -12.43
CA ILE A 127 -17.52 5.63 -13.36
C ILE A 127 -18.96 5.42 -13.81
N LYS A 128 -19.92 5.53 -12.89
CA LYS A 128 -21.33 5.30 -13.15
C LYS A 128 -21.95 6.41 -14.01
N ASP A 129 -21.53 7.65 -13.75
CA ASP A 129 -22.05 8.84 -14.46
C ASP A 129 -21.32 9.07 -15.80
N PHE A 130 -20.27 8.30 -16.08
CA PHE A 130 -19.44 8.44 -17.28
C PHE A 130 -20.22 8.05 -18.54
N VAL A 131 -20.19 8.92 -19.54
CA VAL A 131 -20.77 8.67 -20.86
C VAL A 131 -19.63 8.48 -21.87
N PRO A 132 -19.46 7.26 -22.42
CA PRO A 132 -18.44 7.01 -23.43
C PRO A 132 -18.66 7.88 -24.68
N GLN A 133 -17.59 8.51 -25.15
CA GLN A 133 -17.59 9.25 -26.40
C GLN A 133 -16.81 8.45 -27.44
N GLU A 134 -17.38 8.34 -28.62
CA GLU A 134 -16.77 7.70 -29.76
C GLU A 134 -15.71 8.60 -30.36
N TYR A 135 -14.59 7.99 -30.75
CA TYR A 135 -13.55 8.61 -31.55
C TYR A 135 -12.86 7.55 -32.40
N TRP A 136 -12.24 7.98 -33.47
CA TRP A 136 -11.57 7.11 -34.42
C TRP A 136 -10.10 7.44 -34.55
N THR A 137 -9.31 6.42 -34.82
CA THR A 137 -7.91 6.56 -35.22
C THR A 137 -7.72 5.99 -36.59
N LEU A 138 -6.87 6.64 -37.39
CA LEU A 138 -6.50 6.20 -38.72
C LEU A 138 -4.99 6.06 -38.78
N ASP A 139 -4.50 4.84 -38.93
CA ASP A 139 -3.10 4.55 -39.13
C ASP A 139 -2.88 4.24 -40.63
N ALA A 140 -1.95 4.99 -41.27
CA ALA A 140 -1.45 4.67 -42.62
C ALA A 140 -0.36 3.59 -42.50
N LEU A 141 -0.51 2.52 -43.26
CA LEU A 141 0.45 1.42 -43.40
C LEU A 141 1.39 1.76 -44.53
N LEU A 142 2.64 2.04 -44.20
CA LEU A 142 3.63 2.60 -45.11
C LEU A 142 4.86 1.69 -45.24
N LYS A 143 5.56 1.80 -46.37
CA LYS A 143 6.89 1.19 -46.57
C LYS A 143 7.87 2.26 -47.05
N ASN A 144 9.07 2.25 -46.50
CA ASN A 144 10.14 3.09 -46.97
C ASN A 144 10.74 2.52 -48.31
N ASP A 145 11.68 3.21 -48.92
CA ASP A 145 12.37 2.76 -50.16
C ASP A 145 13.02 1.39 -50.01
N GLY A 146 13.48 1.03 -48.83
CA GLY A 146 14.03 -0.30 -48.53
C GLY A 146 12.97 -1.40 -48.31
N GLY A 147 11.67 -1.10 -48.52
CA GLY A 147 10.56 -2.05 -48.34
C GLY A 147 10.19 -2.39 -46.87
N VAL A 148 10.79 -1.70 -45.90
CA VAL A 148 10.54 -1.94 -44.44
C VAL A 148 9.20 -1.31 -44.04
N PRO A 149 8.25 -2.08 -43.52
CA PRO A 149 6.94 -1.58 -43.15
C PRO A 149 6.99 -0.77 -41.82
N PHE A 150 6.19 0.29 -41.75
CA PHE A 150 5.93 1.05 -40.54
C PHE A 150 4.52 1.66 -40.55
N ARG A 151 4.08 2.20 -39.42
CA ARG A 151 2.76 2.83 -39.26
C ARG A 151 2.91 4.31 -38.95
N ALA A 152 2.07 5.14 -39.53
CA ALA A 152 1.96 6.55 -39.18
C ALA A 152 0.51 6.91 -38.87
N ARG A 153 0.28 7.48 -37.72
CA ARG A 153 -1.06 7.89 -37.25
C ARG A 153 -1.44 9.22 -37.83
N TYR A 154 -2.66 9.33 -38.30
CA TYR A 154 -3.26 10.59 -38.71
C TYR A 154 -3.19 11.62 -37.58
N TYR A 155 -2.73 12.82 -37.95
CA TYR A 155 -2.61 13.92 -37.00
C TYR A 155 -3.63 15.03 -37.22
N GLY A 156 -3.92 15.32 -38.53
CA GLY A 156 -4.88 16.37 -38.89
C GLY A 156 -4.64 16.98 -40.29
N LYS A 157 -5.33 18.04 -40.55
CA LYS A 157 -5.32 18.74 -41.84
C LYS A 157 -4.83 20.19 -41.65
N ASP A 158 -4.11 20.75 -42.61
CA ASP A 158 -3.61 22.14 -42.62
C ASP A 158 -2.81 22.52 -41.34
N GLY A 159 -2.02 21.55 -40.77
CA GLY A 159 -1.21 21.75 -39.57
C GLY A 159 -1.98 21.79 -38.27
N LYS A 160 -3.31 21.64 -38.30
CA LYS A 160 -4.16 21.59 -37.13
C LYS A 160 -4.42 20.13 -36.75
N LYS A 161 -4.33 19.84 -35.45
CA LYS A 161 -4.71 18.52 -34.91
C LYS A 161 -6.21 18.30 -35.10
N TYR A 162 -6.57 17.14 -35.62
CA TYR A 162 -7.95 16.71 -35.78
C TYR A 162 -8.10 15.22 -35.45
N GLU A 163 -9.06 14.90 -34.61
CA GLU A 163 -9.39 13.50 -34.27
C GLU A 163 -10.79 13.20 -34.85
N PRO A 164 -10.89 12.24 -35.79
CA PRO A 164 -12.18 11.89 -36.39
C PRO A 164 -13.13 11.33 -35.33
N THR A 165 -14.41 11.67 -35.47
CA THR A 165 -15.46 11.29 -34.52
C THR A 165 -16.40 10.21 -35.09
N SER A 166 -16.30 9.92 -36.38
CA SER A 166 -17.15 8.93 -37.05
C SER A 166 -16.41 8.16 -38.14
N GLN A 167 -16.98 7.04 -38.57
CA GLN A 167 -16.46 6.23 -39.67
C GLN A 167 -16.50 6.96 -41.00
N GLU A 168 -17.53 7.79 -41.24
CA GLU A 168 -17.69 8.58 -42.48
C GLU A 168 -16.54 9.60 -42.62
N GLU A 169 -16.17 10.27 -41.52
CA GLU A 169 -15.03 11.20 -41.51
C GLU A 169 -13.71 10.49 -41.84
N VAL A 170 -13.49 9.31 -41.26
CA VAL A 170 -12.32 8.49 -41.56
C VAL A 170 -12.29 8.06 -43.03
N SER A 171 -13.44 7.61 -43.56
CA SER A 171 -13.58 7.21 -44.96
C SER A 171 -13.35 8.37 -45.93
N ALA A 172 -13.82 9.57 -45.56
CA ALA A 172 -13.58 10.79 -46.35
C ALA A 172 -12.07 11.13 -46.37
N ILE A 173 -11.40 11.07 -45.19
CA ILE A 173 -9.96 11.32 -45.11
C ILE A 173 -9.19 10.28 -45.93
N GLN A 174 -9.56 8.98 -45.90
CA GLN A 174 -8.94 7.93 -46.68
C GLN A 174 -9.08 8.22 -48.17
N ALA A 175 -10.28 8.59 -48.63
CA ALA A 175 -10.52 8.93 -50.04
C ALA A 175 -9.73 10.18 -50.51
N GLU A 176 -9.54 11.16 -49.63
CA GLU A 176 -8.73 12.35 -49.96
C GLU A 176 -7.24 12.05 -50.08
N VAL A 177 -6.71 11.02 -49.39
CA VAL A 177 -5.25 10.79 -49.29
C VAL A 177 -4.74 9.52 -49.98
N GLN A 178 -5.64 8.59 -50.41
CA GLN A 178 -5.22 7.29 -50.94
C GLN A 178 -4.34 7.36 -52.20
N ASP A 179 -4.63 8.35 -53.06
CA ASP A 179 -3.92 8.53 -54.33
C ASP A 179 -2.81 9.59 -54.26
N LEU A 180 -2.59 10.16 -53.07
CA LEU A 180 -1.58 11.19 -52.86
C LEU A 180 -0.23 10.58 -52.44
N PRO A 181 0.89 11.16 -52.89
CA PRO A 181 2.20 10.73 -52.42
C PRO A 181 2.38 11.08 -50.93
N PHE A 182 2.85 10.10 -50.16
CA PHE A 182 3.25 10.33 -48.78
C PHE A 182 4.71 10.72 -48.73
N ALA A 183 4.98 11.98 -48.37
CA ALA A 183 6.34 12.49 -48.28
C ALA A 183 6.71 12.83 -46.81
N VAL A 184 7.94 12.55 -46.45
CA VAL A 184 8.48 12.88 -45.12
C VAL A 184 8.73 14.38 -45.03
N LYS A 185 7.89 15.10 -44.30
CA LYS A 185 8.00 16.56 -44.10
C LYS A 185 9.12 16.93 -43.14
N SER A 186 9.29 16.16 -42.05
CA SER A 186 10.34 16.40 -41.08
C SER A 186 10.70 15.14 -40.32
N VAL A 187 11.97 15.02 -39.97
CA VAL A 187 12.50 14.00 -39.06
C VAL A 187 13.20 14.70 -37.90
N LYS A 188 12.66 14.53 -36.68
CA LYS A 188 13.24 15.10 -35.46
C LYS A 188 13.81 13.99 -34.58
N ARG A 189 15.10 14.03 -34.33
CA ARG A 189 15.79 13.16 -33.39
C ARG A 189 16.15 13.95 -32.13
N THR A 190 15.81 13.40 -30.95
CA THR A 190 16.10 14.06 -29.69
C THR A 190 16.45 13.02 -28.63
N ASP A 191 17.51 13.26 -27.90
CA ASP A 191 17.85 12.49 -26.71
C ASP A 191 16.92 12.89 -25.57
N LYS A 192 15.94 12.04 -25.23
CA LYS A 192 15.06 12.22 -24.07
C LYS A 192 15.69 11.61 -22.85
N GLN A 193 15.90 12.42 -21.83
CA GLN A 193 16.41 11.94 -20.55
C GLN A 193 15.26 11.64 -19.60
N ARG A 194 15.32 10.46 -18.96
CA ARG A 194 14.44 10.10 -17.82
C ARG A 194 15.25 10.07 -16.55
N SER A 195 14.87 10.87 -15.58
CA SER A 195 15.50 10.87 -14.24
C SER A 195 14.94 9.74 -13.40
N PRO A 196 15.75 9.14 -12.50
CA PRO A 196 15.26 8.17 -11.55
C PRO A 196 14.32 8.83 -10.55
N ALA A 197 13.36 8.05 -10.07
CA ALA A 197 12.50 8.46 -8.99
C ALA A 197 13.26 8.50 -7.64
N PRO A 198 12.78 9.28 -6.65
CA PRO A 198 13.36 9.37 -5.32
C PRO A 198 13.43 8.01 -4.61
N PRO A 199 14.24 7.85 -3.56
CA PRO A 199 14.13 6.72 -2.66
C PRO A 199 12.72 6.62 -2.07
N PHE A 200 12.40 5.50 -1.46
CA PHE A 200 11.04 5.29 -0.96
C PHE A 200 10.70 6.13 0.26
N THR A 201 9.49 6.68 0.24
CA THR A 201 8.69 7.01 1.42
C THR A 201 7.80 5.80 1.76
N THR A 202 7.14 5.83 2.91
CA THR A 202 6.14 4.80 3.28
C THR A 202 5.08 4.61 2.21
N SER A 203 4.54 5.70 1.69
CA SER A 203 3.50 5.68 0.67
C SER A 203 3.99 5.05 -0.63
N THR A 204 5.12 5.52 -1.17
CA THR A 204 5.67 5.02 -2.43
C THR A 204 6.15 3.58 -2.34
N MET A 205 6.68 3.15 -1.17
CA MET A 205 7.01 1.74 -0.91
C MET A 205 5.76 0.85 -0.93
N GLN A 206 4.67 1.26 -0.28
CA GLN A 206 3.42 0.52 -0.27
C GLN A 206 2.82 0.41 -1.67
N GLN A 207 2.88 1.49 -2.46
CA GLN A 207 2.41 1.54 -3.84
C GLN A 207 3.17 0.53 -4.72
N ASP A 208 4.50 0.57 -4.72
CA ASP A 208 5.31 -0.29 -5.56
C ASP A 208 5.30 -1.76 -5.08
N ALA A 209 5.24 -2.00 -3.77
CA ALA A 209 5.05 -3.34 -3.23
C ALA A 209 3.69 -3.94 -3.64
N SER A 210 2.64 -3.11 -3.72
CA SER A 210 1.34 -3.54 -4.24
C SER A 210 1.40 -3.88 -5.74
N ARG A 211 2.02 -3.02 -6.56
CA ARG A 211 2.12 -3.21 -8.02
C ARG A 211 3.02 -4.38 -8.40
N LYS A 212 4.26 -4.37 -7.92
CA LYS A 212 5.31 -5.32 -8.36
C LYS A 212 5.30 -6.64 -7.60
N LEU A 213 4.92 -6.61 -6.31
CA LEU A 213 5.00 -7.78 -5.45
C LEU A 213 3.63 -8.37 -5.11
N ASN A 214 2.54 -7.70 -5.48
CA ASN A 214 1.16 -8.04 -5.11
C ASN A 214 1.00 -8.19 -3.59
N MET A 215 1.67 -7.31 -2.83
CA MET A 215 1.59 -7.25 -1.37
C MET A 215 0.55 -6.23 -0.94
N THR A 216 -0.28 -6.57 0.04
CA THR A 216 -1.19 -5.59 0.65
C THR A 216 -0.40 -4.59 1.50
N PRO A 217 -0.86 -3.33 1.67
CA PRO A 217 -0.17 -2.32 2.48
C PRO A 217 0.16 -2.82 3.89
N ARG A 218 -0.79 -3.48 4.55
CA ARG A 218 -0.58 -4.09 5.88
C ARG A 218 0.52 -5.15 5.89
N ARG A 219 0.62 -5.97 4.83
CA ARG A 219 1.66 -6.99 4.74
C ARG A 219 3.01 -6.37 4.46
N THR A 220 3.07 -5.35 3.59
CA THR A 220 4.28 -4.58 3.30
C THR A 220 4.86 -4.00 4.58
N MET A 221 4.04 -3.28 5.38
CA MET A 221 4.51 -2.69 6.64
C MET A 221 4.97 -3.73 7.65
N ALA A 222 4.27 -4.88 7.77
CA ALA A 222 4.70 -5.95 8.68
C ALA A 222 6.04 -6.58 8.30
N ILE A 223 6.38 -6.62 7.01
CA ILE A 223 7.67 -7.12 6.54
C ILE A 223 8.75 -6.04 6.69
N ALA A 224 8.42 -4.79 6.36
CA ALA A 224 9.33 -3.66 6.54
C ALA A 224 9.76 -3.52 8.01
N GLN A 225 8.82 -3.66 8.95
CA GLN A 225 9.11 -3.67 10.38
C GLN A 225 10.13 -4.76 10.75
N GLN A 226 9.99 -5.99 10.22
CA GLN A 226 10.94 -7.06 10.46
C GLN A 226 12.34 -6.76 9.88
N LEU A 227 12.39 -6.16 8.70
CA LEU A 227 13.65 -5.76 8.06
C LEU A 227 14.35 -4.63 8.83
N TYR A 228 13.58 -3.74 9.45
CA TYR A 228 14.11 -2.66 10.28
C TYR A 228 14.57 -3.16 11.66
N GLU A 229 13.75 -3.94 12.36
CA GLU A 229 14.06 -4.45 13.71
C GLU A 229 15.26 -5.39 13.74
N GLY A 230 15.57 -6.03 12.62
CA GLY A 230 16.73 -6.89 12.44
C GLY A 230 16.38 -8.31 12.00
N VAL A 231 17.28 -8.86 11.22
CA VAL A 231 17.29 -10.25 10.75
C VAL A 231 18.69 -10.80 10.97
N ASP A 232 18.78 -12.08 11.35
CA ASP A 232 20.06 -12.75 11.48
C ASP A 232 20.68 -12.97 10.09
N ILE A 233 21.81 -12.32 9.85
CA ILE A 233 22.56 -12.38 8.59
C ILE A 233 23.84 -13.18 8.83
N THR A 234 24.07 -14.18 8.01
CA THR A 234 25.26 -15.04 8.10
C THR A 234 26.54 -14.20 8.01
N GLY A 235 27.34 -14.27 9.07
CA GLY A 235 28.61 -13.53 9.21
C GLY A 235 28.52 -12.14 9.83
N GLU A 236 27.30 -11.57 9.95
CA GLU A 236 27.08 -10.21 10.49
C GLU A 236 26.31 -10.23 11.84
N GLY A 237 25.60 -11.34 12.14
CA GLY A 237 24.68 -11.41 13.27
C GLY A 237 23.33 -10.77 12.97
N THR A 238 22.62 -10.31 14.02
CA THR A 238 21.33 -9.65 13.86
C THR A 238 21.53 -8.20 13.43
N VAL A 239 21.06 -7.83 12.23
CA VAL A 239 21.23 -6.51 11.62
C VAL A 239 19.89 -6.01 11.10
N GLY A 240 19.59 -4.74 11.36
CA GLY A 240 18.51 -4.01 10.68
C GLY A 240 18.93 -3.73 9.24
N LEU A 241 18.18 -4.27 8.28
CA LEU A 241 18.54 -4.19 6.86
C LEU A 241 18.07 -2.91 6.17
N ILE A 242 17.15 -2.18 6.77
CA ILE A 242 16.60 -0.93 6.21
C ILE A 242 16.51 0.14 7.28
N THR A 243 16.48 1.39 6.84
CA THR A 243 16.14 2.55 7.68
C THR A 243 14.67 2.50 8.11
N TYR A 244 14.31 3.34 9.06
CA TYR A 244 12.96 3.42 9.61
C TYR A 244 11.90 3.59 8.51
N MET A 245 10.91 2.71 8.49
CA MET A 245 9.97 2.57 7.37
C MET A 245 8.74 3.47 7.44
N ARG A 246 8.49 4.18 8.54
CA ARG A 246 7.38 5.14 8.64
C ARG A 246 7.92 6.55 8.46
N THR A 247 8.13 6.94 7.23
CA THR A 247 8.71 8.23 6.86
C THR A 247 8.09 8.76 5.58
N ASP A 248 7.95 10.06 5.49
CA ASP A 248 7.64 10.81 4.27
C ASP A 248 8.83 11.66 3.79
N SER A 249 9.96 11.57 4.49
CA SER A 249 11.21 12.20 4.11
C SER A 249 11.86 11.54 2.89
N LEU A 250 12.50 12.35 2.07
CA LEU A 250 13.34 11.93 0.94
C LEU A 250 14.83 12.18 1.21
N ARG A 251 15.18 12.64 2.43
CA ARG A 251 16.55 12.89 2.85
C ARG A 251 17.35 11.59 2.88
N ILE A 252 18.60 11.67 2.51
CA ILE A 252 19.58 10.58 2.58
C ILE A 252 20.79 11.14 3.30
N SER A 253 21.36 10.40 4.24
CA SER A 253 22.62 10.81 4.89
C SER A 253 23.77 10.87 3.88
N ASP A 254 24.71 11.78 4.13
CA ASP A 254 25.87 11.95 3.25
C ASP A 254 26.71 10.67 3.16
N GLU A 255 26.80 9.92 4.27
CA GLU A 255 27.52 8.63 4.32
C GLU A 255 26.86 7.59 3.38
N ALA A 256 25.52 7.42 3.48
CA ALA A 256 24.81 6.48 2.63
C ALA A 256 24.86 6.88 1.15
N GLN A 257 24.83 8.19 0.87
CA GLN A 257 24.96 8.70 -0.48
C GLN A 257 26.36 8.44 -1.05
N ALA A 258 27.41 8.66 -0.27
CA ALA A 258 28.79 8.39 -0.66
C ALA A 258 29.02 6.88 -0.91
N ALA A 259 28.51 6.02 -0.02
CA ALA A 259 28.57 4.57 -0.18
C ALA A 259 27.87 4.09 -1.46
N ALA A 260 26.65 4.58 -1.71
CA ALA A 260 25.90 4.24 -2.93
C ALA A 260 26.64 4.68 -4.20
N ARG A 261 27.23 5.86 -4.22
CA ARG A 261 28.01 6.36 -5.35
C ARG A 261 29.26 5.53 -5.60
N SER A 262 29.97 5.13 -4.55
CA SER A 262 31.12 4.23 -4.61
C SER A 262 30.72 2.89 -5.18
N PHE A 263 29.62 2.30 -4.69
CA PHE A 263 29.06 1.03 -5.16
C PHE A 263 28.68 1.12 -6.67
N VAL A 264 27.98 2.18 -7.08
CA VAL A 264 27.58 2.39 -8.48
C VAL A 264 28.82 2.48 -9.37
N THR A 265 29.80 3.26 -8.99
CA THR A 265 31.02 3.45 -9.75
C THR A 265 31.81 2.14 -9.90
N GLY A 266 31.94 1.37 -8.81
CA GLY A 266 32.65 0.11 -8.79
C GLY A 266 31.98 -1.00 -9.59
N ARG A 267 30.64 -1.08 -9.53
CA ARG A 267 29.89 -2.19 -10.15
C ARG A 267 29.42 -1.91 -11.58
N TYR A 268 29.03 -0.67 -11.88
CA TYR A 268 28.44 -0.30 -13.17
C TYR A 268 29.34 0.62 -14.00
N GLY A 269 30.31 1.21 -13.37
CA GLY A 269 31.25 2.15 -14.00
C GLY A 269 30.90 3.61 -13.81
N ALA A 270 31.85 4.50 -14.02
CA ALA A 270 31.75 5.94 -13.76
C ALA A 270 30.59 6.62 -14.54
N GLY A 271 30.26 6.15 -15.75
CA GLY A 271 29.16 6.71 -16.54
C GLY A 271 27.77 6.55 -15.91
N TYR A 272 27.58 5.56 -15.03
CA TYR A 272 26.34 5.32 -14.30
C TYR A 272 26.21 6.17 -13.03
N CYS A 273 27.28 6.83 -12.60
CA CYS A 273 27.27 7.73 -11.44
C CYS A 273 27.20 9.19 -11.93
N PRO A 274 26.21 10.00 -11.54
CA PRO A 274 26.13 11.39 -11.97
C PRO A 274 27.29 12.20 -11.33
N ALA A 275 27.75 13.26 -11.99
CA ALA A 275 28.88 14.08 -11.54
C ALA A 275 28.63 14.66 -10.14
N ALA A 276 27.43 15.17 -9.86
CA ALA A 276 27.03 15.66 -8.55
C ALA A 276 26.09 14.67 -7.85
N PRO A 277 26.13 14.58 -6.51
CA PRO A 277 25.17 13.83 -5.72
C PRO A 277 23.73 14.29 -6.00
N ARG A 278 22.79 13.34 -6.10
CA ARG A 278 21.39 13.66 -6.31
C ARG A 278 20.75 14.13 -5.02
N GLN A 279 20.04 15.22 -5.11
CA GLN A 279 19.21 15.71 -4.01
C GLN A 279 17.74 15.69 -4.44
N TYR A 280 16.90 15.23 -3.53
CA TYR A 280 15.46 15.20 -3.70
C TYR A 280 14.81 16.16 -2.71
N LYS A 281 13.89 17.00 -3.22
CA LYS A 281 13.18 17.95 -2.35
C LYS A 281 12.10 17.20 -1.58
N THR A 282 12.18 17.22 -0.29
CA THR A 282 11.12 16.79 0.61
C THR A 282 9.95 17.78 0.55
N LYS A 283 8.73 17.31 0.71
CA LYS A 283 7.54 18.17 0.79
C LYS A 283 7.65 19.06 2.03
N ALA A 284 7.16 20.30 1.92
CA ALA A 284 7.05 21.16 3.09
C ALA A 284 6.14 20.50 4.14
N GLY A 285 6.58 20.44 5.40
CA GLY A 285 5.86 19.78 6.48
C GLY A 285 6.19 18.29 6.69
N ALA A 286 7.08 17.69 5.88
CA ALA A 286 7.58 16.35 6.17
C ALA A 286 8.55 16.42 7.37
N GLN A 287 8.60 15.33 8.15
CA GLN A 287 9.49 15.21 9.31
C GLN A 287 10.96 15.15 8.84
N ASP A 288 11.65 16.28 8.87
CA ASP A 288 13.07 16.38 8.47
C ASP A 288 14.04 15.57 9.35
N ALA A 289 13.58 15.11 10.52
CA ALA A 289 14.35 14.25 11.41
C ALA A 289 14.58 12.84 10.85
N HIS A 290 13.71 12.38 9.94
CA HIS A 290 13.78 11.04 9.35
C HIS A 290 14.56 11.05 8.04
N GLU A 291 15.05 9.86 7.66
CA GLU A 291 15.57 9.58 6.33
C GLU A 291 14.54 8.85 5.47
N ALA A 292 14.79 8.83 4.15
CA ALA A 292 14.06 7.97 3.23
C ALA A 292 14.32 6.48 3.54
N ILE A 293 13.43 5.61 3.10
CA ILE A 293 13.58 4.16 3.25
C ILE A 293 14.67 3.68 2.28
N ARG A 294 15.77 3.21 2.85
CA ARG A 294 16.95 2.72 2.13
C ARG A 294 17.55 1.48 2.82
N PRO A 295 18.43 0.72 2.19
CA PRO A 295 19.25 -0.26 2.90
C PRO A 295 20.14 0.46 3.93
N SER A 296 20.35 -0.14 5.09
CA SER A 296 21.29 0.33 6.11
C SER A 296 22.72 0.27 5.60
N ASP A 297 23.04 -0.77 4.82
CA ASP A 297 24.32 -0.97 4.14
C ASP A 297 24.05 -1.42 2.69
N VAL A 298 24.60 -0.68 1.72
CA VAL A 298 24.45 -0.97 0.29
C VAL A 298 25.21 -2.23 -0.15
N ASP A 299 26.26 -2.62 0.60
CA ASP A 299 27.07 -3.81 0.32
C ASP A 299 26.38 -5.10 0.78
N LEU A 300 25.33 -5.04 1.59
CA LEU A 300 24.39 -6.11 1.85
C LEU A 300 23.44 -6.27 0.66
N THR A 301 24.01 -6.66 -0.51
CA THR A 301 23.23 -6.83 -1.73
C THR A 301 22.10 -7.85 -1.56
N PRO A 302 21.00 -7.74 -2.31
CA PRO A 302 19.92 -8.74 -2.25
C PRO A 302 20.41 -10.18 -2.46
N GLU A 303 21.41 -10.39 -3.30
CA GLU A 303 21.98 -11.70 -3.57
C GLU A 303 22.73 -12.25 -2.35
N ARG A 304 23.46 -11.41 -1.62
CA ARG A 304 24.21 -11.76 -0.42
C ARG A 304 23.31 -12.23 0.72
N VAL A 305 22.21 -11.52 0.95
CA VAL A 305 21.29 -11.80 2.07
C VAL A 305 20.14 -12.77 1.72
N LYS A 306 20.13 -13.30 0.50
CA LYS A 306 19.01 -14.11 -0.02
C LYS A 306 18.77 -15.40 0.78
N SER A 307 19.82 -16.06 1.25
CA SER A 307 19.73 -17.30 2.02
C SER A 307 19.11 -17.09 3.40
N ASP A 308 19.31 -15.92 3.98
CA ASP A 308 18.94 -15.59 5.36
C ASP A 308 17.53 -15.01 5.44
N LEU A 309 16.98 -14.59 4.32
CA LEU A 309 15.66 -13.96 4.23
C LEU A 309 14.57 -14.94 3.79
N THR A 310 13.39 -14.78 4.37
CA THR A 310 12.18 -15.37 3.78
C THR A 310 11.92 -14.81 2.39
N SER A 311 11.20 -15.56 1.55
CA SER A 311 10.86 -15.09 0.19
C SER A 311 10.16 -13.72 0.14
N GLU A 312 9.32 -13.41 1.14
CA GLU A 312 8.63 -12.11 1.19
C GLU A 312 9.58 -10.98 1.65
N GLN A 313 10.44 -11.25 2.64
CA GLN A 313 11.47 -10.31 3.09
C GLN A 313 12.46 -10.01 1.97
N TYR A 314 12.97 -11.05 1.29
CA TYR A 314 13.87 -10.90 0.14
C TYR A 314 13.27 -10.04 -0.98
N ARG A 315 12.01 -10.29 -1.34
CA ARG A 315 11.34 -9.53 -2.41
C ARG A 315 11.18 -8.06 -2.05
N LEU A 316 10.79 -7.75 -0.79
CA LEU A 316 10.65 -6.37 -0.34
C LEU A 316 12.00 -5.68 -0.19
N TYR A 317 13.00 -6.37 0.40
CA TYR A 317 14.36 -5.84 0.54
C TYR A 317 14.96 -5.52 -0.82
N ARG A 318 14.88 -6.46 -1.78
CA ARG A 318 15.34 -6.23 -3.16
C ARG A 318 14.67 -5.01 -3.80
N LEU A 319 13.37 -4.81 -3.58
CA LEU A 319 12.64 -3.66 -4.09
C LEU A 319 13.20 -2.36 -3.51
N ILE A 320 13.42 -2.30 -2.19
CA ILE A 320 13.95 -1.12 -1.48
C ILE A 320 15.38 -0.84 -1.92
N TRP A 321 16.24 -1.85 -1.92
CA TRP A 321 17.64 -1.74 -2.32
C TRP A 321 17.78 -1.25 -3.75
N SER A 322 17.04 -1.87 -4.68
CA SER A 322 17.09 -1.49 -6.10
C SER A 322 16.61 -0.05 -6.34
N ARG A 323 15.55 0.37 -5.64
CA ARG A 323 15.01 1.74 -5.73
C ARG A 323 15.99 2.77 -5.20
N PHE A 324 16.59 2.50 -4.05
CA PHE A 324 17.60 3.37 -3.46
C PHE A 324 18.81 3.53 -4.37
N LEU A 325 19.39 2.41 -4.84
CA LEU A 325 20.56 2.47 -5.72
C LEU A 325 20.25 3.24 -7.00
N ALA A 326 19.10 2.92 -7.65
CA ALA A 326 18.65 3.61 -8.86
C ALA A 326 18.49 5.11 -8.64
N SER A 327 18.01 5.53 -7.45
CA SER A 327 17.86 6.95 -7.12
C SER A 327 19.18 7.72 -7.11
N GLN A 328 20.32 7.04 -6.96
CA GLN A 328 21.66 7.63 -6.96
C GLN A 328 22.38 7.53 -8.31
N MET A 329 21.75 6.89 -9.32
CA MET A 329 22.35 6.64 -10.65
C MET A 329 22.06 7.77 -11.65
N SER A 330 22.77 7.72 -12.77
CA SER A 330 22.61 8.64 -13.92
C SER A 330 21.24 8.42 -14.60
N ASN A 331 20.75 9.44 -15.29
CA ASN A 331 19.54 9.38 -16.09
C ASN A 331 19.63 8.29 -17.16
N ALA A 332 18.50 7.65 -17.46
CA ALA A 332 18.35 6.87 -18.68
C ALA A 332 18.18 7.83 -19.87
N ILE A 333 18.82 7.50 -20.99
CA ILE A 333 18.76 8.29 -22.22
C ILE A 333 18.10 7.45 -23.31
N TYR A 334 17.08 8.01 -23.92
CA TYR A 334 16.33 7.41 -25.01
C TYR A 334 16.54 8.24 -26.28
N ASP A 335 16.98 7.60 -27.38
CA ASP A 335 16.90 8.19 -28.70
C ASP A 335 15.44 8.16 -29.16
N SER A 336 14.83 9.33 -29.26
CA SER A 336 13.44 9.49 -29.69
C SER A 336 13.40 10.10 -31.06
N VAL A 337 12.85 9.35 -32.02
CA VAL A 337 12.62 9.77 -33.37
C VAL A 337 11.14 10.11 -33.54
N SER A 338 10.86 11.27 -34.11
CA SER A 338 9.49 11.68 -34.47
C SER A 338 9.52 12.12 -35.94
N VAL A 339 8.71 11.46 -36.74
CA VAL A 339 8.58 11.70 -38.18
C VAL A 339 7.21 12.29 -38.44
N GLU A 340 7.17 13.37 -39.21
CA GLU A 340 5.94 13.94 -39.75
C GLU A 340 5.90 13.71 -41.25
N LEU A 341 4.84 13.07 -41.72
CA LEU A 341 4.59 12.78 -43.09
C LEU A 341 3.42 13.64 -43.58
N GLY A 342 3.45 14.00 -44.85
CA GLY A 342 2.37 14.73 -45.51
C GLY A 342 1.83 13.97 -46.69
N ALA A 343 0.52 14.00 -46.86
CA ALA A 343 -0.22 13.62 -48.04
C ALA A 343 -1.16 14.78 -48.40
N GLY A 344 -0.74 15.63 -49.35
CA GLY A 344 -1.42 16.89 -49.61
C GLY A 344 -1.49 17.81 -48.37
N ALA A 345 -2.69 18.24 -47.98
CA ALA A 345 -2.97 19.05 -46.82
C ALA A 345 -2.92 18.24 -45.51
N HIS A 346 -2.99 16.92 -45.59
CA HIS A 346 -3.03 16.02 -44.45
C HIS A 346 -1.67 15.72 -43.86
N SER A 347 -1.62 15.52 -42.55
CA SER A 347 -0.42 15.18 -41.79
C SER A 347 -0.60 13.89 -41.04
N PHE A 348 0.43 13.04 -41.09
CA PHE A 348 0.54 11.79 -40.32
C PHE A 348 1.80 11.84 -39.47
N ARG A 349 1.80 11.19 -38.32
CA ARG A 349 2.94 11.14 -37.41
C ARG A 349 3.29 9.73 -37.01
N ALA A 350 4.60 9.45 -37.08
CA ALA A 350 5.17 8.22 -36.53
C ALA A 350 6.23 8.58 -35.50
N SER A 351 6.31 7.82 -34.41
CA SER A 351 7.32 8.03 -33.39
C SER A 351 7.82 6.70 -32.83
N ALA A 352 9.13 6.63 -32.61
CA ALA A 352 9.74 5.51 -31.91
C ALA A 352 10.72 6.05 -30.87
N SER A 353 10.97 5.24 -29.85
CA SER A 353 11.96 5.56 -28.82
C SER A 353 12.75 4.31 -28.51
N SER A 354 14.04 4.38 -28.65
CA SER A 354 14.97 3.29 -28.33
C SER A 354 15.87 3.68 -27.17
N LEU A 355 16.21 2.71 -26.32
CA LEU A 355 17.11 2.93 -25.19
C LEU A 355 18.55 3.11 -25.72
N LYS A 356 19.12 4.31 -25.51
CA LYS A 356 20.49 4.65 -25.89
C LYS A 356 21.46 4.40 -24.74
N PHE A 357 21.08 4.74 -23.52
CA PHE A 357 21.83 4.51 -22.30
C PHE A 357 20.89 4.12 -21.18
N ALA A 358 21.16 2.97 -20.55
CA ALA A 358 20.25 2.43 -19.54
C ALA A 358 20.18 3.30 -18.27
N GLY A 359 21.31 3.90 -17.85
CA GLY A 359 21.34 4.66 -16.60
C GLY A 359 20.74 3.85 -15.45
N TYR A 360 19.85 4.47 -14.67
CA TYR A 360 19.20 3.84 -13.51
C TYR A 360 18.30 2.63 -13.86
N THR A 361 17.83 2.54 -15.12
CA THR A 361 16.95 1.42 -15.52
C THR A 361 17.68 0.09 -15.59
N ALA A 362 19.02 0.09 -15.54
CA ALA A 362 19.81 -1.13 -15.37
C ALA A 362 19.54 -1.85 -14.04
N VAL A 363 19.02 -1.13 -13.02
CA VAL A 363 18.76 -1.66 -11.68
C VAL A 363 17.28 -1.67 -11.34
N TYR A 364 16.52 -0.69 -11.81
CA TYR A 364 15.14 -0.49 -11.41
C TYR A 364 14.30 0.17 -12.50
N GLU A 365 13.19 -0.47 -12.83
CA GLU A 365 12.15 0.09 -13.69
C GLU A 365 10.94 0.49 -12.85
N GLU A 366 10.38 1.67 -13.11
CA GLU A 366 9.14 2.10 -12.50
C GLU A 366 7.96 1.37 -13.14
N SER A 367 6.97 0.97 -12.34
CA SER A 367 5.70 0.45 -12.84
C SER A 367 4.59 1.45 -12.56
N ARG A 368 3.72 1.69 -13.56
CA ARG A 368 2.50 2.48 -13.42
C ARG A 368 1.29 1.57 -13.49
N ASP A 369 0.16 2.00 -12.90
CA ASP A 369 -1.07 1.20 -12.87
C ASP A 369 -1.70 1.02 -14.26
N ASP A 370 -1.40 1.93 -15.21
CA ASP A 370 -2.07 2.08 -16.50
C ASP A 370 -1.18 1.74 -17.72
N GLU A 371 0.08 1.41 -17.51
CA GLU A 371 1.00 1.08 -18.63
C GLU A 371 0.84 -0.38 -19.05
N LYS A 372 0.10 -0.60 -20.12
CA LYS A 372 0.43 -1.69 -21.04
C LYS A 372 1.61 -1.17 -21.87
N GLU A 373 2.82 -1.64 -21.58
CA GLU A 373 3.97 -1.38 -22.44
C GLU A 373 3.76 -2.09 -23.78
N GLU A 374 3.06 -1.44 -24.67
CA GLU A 374 3.21 -1.74 -26.08
C GLU A 374 4.53 -1.11 -26.51
N LYS A 375 5.56 -1.92 -26.67
CA LYS A 375 6.81 -1.51 -27.30
C LYS A 375 6.45 -1.01 -28.69
N ALA A 376 6.48 0.30 -28.89
CA ALA A 376 6.29 0.88 -30.20
C ALA A 376 7.30 0.23 -31.17
N PRO A 377 6.84 -0.28 -32.32
CA PRO A 377 7.74 -0.88 -33.30
C PRO A 377 8.83 0.13 -33.72
N ALA A 378 10.03 -0.37 -33.96
CA ALA A 378 11.12 0.47 -34.44
C ALA A 378 10.73 1.10 -35.78
N LEU A 379 11.03 2.38 -35.94
CA LEU A 379 10.89 3.06 -37.23
C LEU A 379 12.11 2.74 -38.11
N PRO A 380 11.90 2.51 -39.43
CA PRO A 380 13.01 2.43 -40.33
C PRO A 380 13.77 3.77 -40.44
N PRO A 381 15.00 3.78 -40.91
CA PRO A 381 15.67 5.03 -41.23
C PRO A 381 14.88 5.75 -42.33
N LEU A 382 14.48 6.99 -42.04
CA LEU A 382 13.75 7.86 -42.95
C LEU A 382 14.50 9.18 -43.09
N ALA A 383 14.51 9.73 -44.31
CA ALA A 383 15.10 11.02 -44.62
C ALA A 383 14.04 12.07 -44.97
N GLN A 384 14.31 13.35 -44.67
CA GLN A 384 13.43 14.44 -45.04
C GLN A 384 13.33 14.53 -46.56
N GLY A 385 12.11 14.63 -47.10
CA GLY A 385 11.84 14.64 -48.52
C GLY A 385 11.65 13.24 -49.16
N GLU A 386 11.91 12.18 -48.40
CA GLU A 386 11.68 10.78 -48.86
C GLU A 386 10.21 10.55 -49.11
N VAL A 387 9.88 9.97 -50.29
CA VAL A 387 8.52 9.53 -50.61
C VAL A 387 8.37 8.09 -50.22
N VAL A 388 7.37 7.78 -49.41
CA VAL A 388 7.12 6.43 -48.92
C VAL A 388 5.87 5.84 -49.57
N THR A 389 5.86 4.53 -49.76
CA THR A 389 4.74 3.85 -50.41
C THR A 389 3.63 3.53 -49.44
N LEU A 390 2.41 3.97 -49.74
CA LEU A 390 1.19 3.56 -49.01
C LEU A 390 0.84 2.13 -49.43
N THR A 391 0.62 1.26 -48.43
CA THR A 391 0.15 -0.12 -48.64
C THR A 391 -1.27 -0.35 -48.20
N GLY A 392 -1.84 0.56 -47.43
CA GLY A 392 -3.23 0.49 -46.95
C GLY A 392 -3.45 1.35 -45.70
N PHE A 393 -4.63 1.27 -45.17
CA PHE A 393 -5.03 1.98 -43.95
C PHE A 393 -5.56 1.00 -42.91
N ASP A 394 -5.41 1.34 -41.63
CA ASP A 394 -5.94 0.62 -40.46
C ASP A 394 -6.81 1.59 -39.65
N PRO A 395 -8.12 1.74 -40.01
CA PRO A 395 -9.06 2.53 -39.26
C PRO A 395 -9.50 1.75 -37.99
N ALA A 396 -9.54 2.40 -36.85
CA ALA A 396 -9.99 1.76 -35.61
C ALA A 396 -10.95 2.66 -34.84
N GLN A 397 -12.11 2.08 -34.49
CA GLN A 397 -13.11 2.68 -33.63
C GLN A 397 -12.69 2.56 -32.15
N HIS A 398 -12.84 3.60 -31.41
CA HIS A 398 -12.55 3.66 -29.98
C HIS A 398 -13.69 4.39 -29.23
N PHE A 399 -13.81 4.06 -27.96
CA PHE A 399 -14.65 4.80 -27.04
C PHE A 399 -13.81 5.23 -25.84
N THR A 400 -14.01 6.48 -25.42
CA THR A 400 -13.39 6.95 -24.17
C THR A 400 -13.77 6.02 -23.03
N GLN A 401 -12.84 5.76 -22.11
CA GLN A 401 -13.05 4.87 -20.98
C GLN A 401 -13.28 5.66 -19.70
N PRO A 402 -14.13 5.19 -18.80
CA PRO A 402 -14.26 5.80 -17.48
C PRO A 402 -12.92 5.74 -16.71
N PRO A 403 -12.73 6.63 -15.72
CA PRO A 403 -11.55 6.56 -14.88
C PRO A 403 -11.45 5.19 -14.21
N ALA A 404 -10.24 4.65 -14.10
CA ALA A 404 -10.02 3.35 -13.48
C ALA A 404 -10.40 3.37 -11.99
N ARG A 405 -10.99 2.26 -11.50
CA ARG A 405 -11.20 2.07 -10.06
C ARG A 405 -9.88 2.14 -9.31
N PHE A 406 -9.94 2.58 -8.06
CA PHE A 406 -8.78 2.56 -7.20
C PHE A 406 -8.24 1.14 -7.00
N THR A 407 -6.92 1.02 -6.99
CA THR A 407 -6.18 -0.10 -6.42
C THR A 407 -5.71 0.27 -5.02
N ASP A 408 -5.13 -0.67 -4.24
CA ASP A 408 -4.48 -0.32 -2.96
C ASP A 408 -3.44 0.81 -3.18
N ALA A 409 -2.66 0.72 -4.26
CA ALA A 409 -1.62 1.68 -4.60
C ALA A 409 -2.18 3.06 -4.95
N SER A 410 -3.16 3.12 -5.86
CA SER A 410 -3.70 4.41 -6.29
C SER A 410 -4.57 5.08 -5.21
N LEU A 411 -5.20 4.31 -4.31
CA LEU A 411 -5.91 4.88 -3.15
C LEU A 411 -4.92 5.51 -2.16
N ILE A 412 -3.81 4.82 -1.83
CA ILE A 412 -2.77 5.38 -0.95
C ILE A 412 -2.18 6.65 -1.56
N ARG A 413 -1.91 6.62 -2.88
CA ARG A 413 -1.43 7.79 -3.60
C ARG A 413 -2.42 8.96 -3.51
N ALA A 414 -3.71 8.71 -3.74
CA ALA A 414 -4.74 9.75 -3.64
C ALA A 414 -4.86 10.31 -2.21
N MET A 415 -4.74 9.45 -1.18
CA MET A 415 -4.71 9.90 0.22
C MET A 415 -3.51 10.81 0.47
N GLU A 416 -2.30 10.43 0.04
CA GLU A 416 -1.08 11.21 0.20
C GLU A 416 -1.14 12.55 -0.54
N GLU A 417 -1.62 12.55 -1.80
CA GLU A 417 -1.74 13.76 -2.62
C GLU A 417 -2.73 14.78 -2.05
N ASN A 418 -3.74 14.30 -1.33
CA ASN A 418 -4.75 15.13 -0.67
C ASN A 418 -4.43 15.41 0.82
N GLY A 419 -3.27 15.02 1.33
CA GLY A 419 -2.89 15.25 2.74
C GLY A 419 -3.65 14.41 3.76
N ILE A 420 -4.38 13.35 3.32
CA ILE A 420 -5.23 12.51 4.15
C ILE A 420 -4.40 11.39 4.79
N GLY A 421 -4.24 11.45 6.10
CA GLY A 421 -3.45 10.46 6.84
C GLY A 421 -1.95 10.73 6.79
N ARG A 422 -1.19 9.86 7.44
CA ARG A 422 0.28 9.93 7.57
C ARG A 422 0.86 8.52 7.42
N PRO A 423 2.19 8.35 7.35
CA PRO A 423 2.85 7.05 7.20
C PRO A 423 2.30 5.94 8.11
N SER A 424 1.94 6.26 9.35
CA SER A 424 1.39 5.30 10.31
C SER A 424 -0.07 4.89 10.01
N THR A 425 -0.84 5.67 9.24
CA THR A 425 -2.30 5.47 9.07
C THR A 425 -2.73 4.90 7.72
N TYR A 426 -1.93 4.98 6.64
CA TYR A 426 -2.33 4.50 5.31
C TYR A 426 -2.75 3.02 5.31
N ALA A 427 -1.87 2.13 5.75
CA ALA A 427 -2.13 0.69 5.76
C ALA A 427 -3.29 0.27 6.69
N PRO A 428 -3.40 0.81 7.93
CA PRO A 428 -4.57 0.58 8.79
C PRO A 428 -5.88 1.03 8.16
N THR A 429 -5.91 2.20 7.51
CA THR A 429 -7.12 2.75 6.88
C THR A 429 -7.63 1.86 5.76
N VAL A 430 -6.78 1.51 4.78
CA VAL A 430 -7.14 0.59 3.69
C VAL A 430 -7.59 -0.76 4.23
N SER A 431 -6.92 -1.30 5.25
CA SER A 431 -7.32 -2.56 5.89
C SER A 431 -8.68 -2.44 6.56
N THR A 432 -8.96 -1.31 7.23
CA THR A 432 -10.21 -1.13 7.98
C THR A 432 -11.43 -1.06 7.06
N ILE A 433 -11.38 -0.32 5.95
CA ILE A 433 -12.50 -0.23 5.00
C ILE A 433 -12.80 -1.59 4.33
N LEU A 434 -11.76 -2.43 4.14
CA LEU A 434 -11.91 -3.81 3.66
C LEU A 434 -12.44 -4.76 4.75
N ASP A 435 -11.89 -4.69 5.97
CA ASP A 435 -12.30 -5.54 7.11
C ASP A 435 -13.74 -5.26 7.56
N ARG A 436 -14.24 -4.03 7.32
CA ARG A 436 -15.62 -3.62 7.57
C ARG A 436 -16.57 -3.94 6.42
N GLU A 437 -16.06 -4.47 5.34
CA GLU A 437 -16.84 -4.78 4.13
C GLU A 437 -17.49 -3.52 3.50
N TYR A 438 -16.94 -2.32 3.73
CA TYR A 438 -17.39 -1.11 3.04
C TYR A 438 -16.93 -1.13 1.59
N VAL A 439 -15.75 -1.69 1.38
CA VAL A 439 -15.11 -1.88 0.09
C VAL A 439 -14.69 -3.34 -0.02
N ILE A 440 -14.80 -3.91 -1.19
CA ILE A 440 -14.31 -5.26 -1.52
C ILE A 440 -13.27 -5.18 -2.63
N LYS A 441 -12.45 -6.24 -2.73
CA LYS A 441 -11.52 -6.40 -3.84
C LYS A 441 -12.17 -7.17 -4.98
N ASP A 442 -12.15 -6.56 -6.17
CA ASP A 442 -12.48 -7.17 -7.44
C ASP A 442 -11.19 -7.24 -8.28
N GLY A 443 -10.52 -8.39 -8.24
CA GLY A 443 -9.15 -8.53 -8.72
C GLY A 443 -8.17 -7.62 -7.97
N LYS A 444 -7.53 -6.68 -8.67
CA LYS A 444 -6.65 -5.66 -8.08
C LYS A 444 -7.41 -4.40 -7.63
N TYR A 445 -8.66 -4.23 -8.05
CA TYR A 445 -9.44 -3.03 -7.85
C TYR A 445 -10.25 -3.06 -6.55
N LEU A 446 -10.49 -1.87 -6.01
CA LEU A 446 -11.34 -1.61 -4.87
C LEU A 446 -12.72 -1.18 -5.39
N LYS A 447 -13.76 -1.88 -4.96
CA LYS A 447 -15.14 -1.63 -5.36
C LYS A 447 -16.02 -1.36 -4.15
N MET A 448 -16.83 -0.33 -4.21
CA MET A 448 -17.78 0.00 -3.15
C MET A 448 -18.84 -1.10 -3.02
N THR A 449 -19.26 -1.40 -1.79
CA THR A 449 -20.37 -2.31 -1.52
C THR A 449 -21.65 -1.53 -1.24
N PRO A 450 -22.84 -2.16 -1.38
CA PRO A 450 -24.09 -1.52 -0.98
C PRO A 450 -24.12 -1.08 0.48
N LEU A 451 -23.40 -1.80 1.36
CA LEU A 451 -23.22 -1.38 2.74
C LEU A 451 -22.36 -0.13 2.85
N GLY A 452 -21.25 -0.09 2.11
CA GLY A 452 -20.37 1.08 2.05
C GLY A 452 -21.11 2.32 1.54
N ASP A 453 -21.93 2.17 0.50
CA ASP A 453 -22.75 3.27 -0.06
C ASP A 453 -23.71 3.84 0.99
N VAL A 454 -24.42 3.00 1.74
CA VAL A 454 -25.34 3.45 2.80
C VAL A 454 -24.59 4.16 3.92
N VAL A 455 -23.43 3.63 4.35
CA VAL A 455 -22.63 4.28 5.40
C VAL A 455 -22.05 5.59 4.89
N ASN A 456 -21.51 5.60 3.68
CA ASN A 456 -20.95 6.81 3.05
C ASN A 456 -22.01 7.88 2.86
N GLY A 457 -23.21 7.51 2.38
CA GLY A 457 -24.34 8.42 2.22
C GLY A 457 -24.72 9.08 3.55
N LEU A 458 -24.89 8.28 4.63
CA LEU A 458 -25.16 8.83 5.95
C LEU A 458 -24.07 9.81 6.41
N MET A 459 -22.80 9.46 6.21
CA MET A 459 -21.67 10.31 6.62
C MET A 459 -21.64 11.61 5.80
N CYS A 460 -21.81 11.53 4.48
CA CYS A 460 -21.80 12.70 3.60
C CYS A 460 -22.99 13.65 3.84
N ASP A 461 -24.16 13.09 4.19
CA ASP A 461 -25.37 13.90 4.42
C ASP A 461 -25.35 14.61 5.79
N ARG A 462 -24.85 13.93 6.83
CA ARG A 462 -25.00 14.34 8.22
C ARG A 462 -23.70 14.81 8.89
N PHE A 463 -22.56 14.34 8.46
CA PHE A 463 -21.25 14.64 9.03
C PHE A 463 -20.28 15.14 7.95
N LYS A 464 -20.71 16.18 7.24
CA LYS A 464 -20.00 16.74 6.08
C LYS A 464 -18.55 17.06 6.39
N ASP A 465 -18.28 17.67 7.54
CA ASP A 465 -16.93 18.08 7.95
C ASP A 465 -16.02 16.86 8.18
N ILE A 466 -16.55 15.78 8.80
CA ILE A 466 -15.77 14.57 9.07
C ILE A 466 -15.34 13.84 7.80
N VAL A 467 -16.11 13.95 6.72
CA VAL A 467 -15.80 13.35 5.43
C VAL A 467 -15.23 14.32 4.42
N ASP A 468 -15.05 15.57 4.81
CA ASP A 468 -14.42 16.57 3.93
C ASP A 468 -12.91 16.32 3.83
N VAL A 469 -12.41 16.30 2.58
CA VAL A 469 -11.00 16.06 2.27
C VAL A 469 -10.11 17.15 2.83
N LYS A 470 -10.51 18.42 2.64
CA LYS A 470 -9.71 19.58 3.07
C LYS A 470 -9.71 19.73 4.58
N PHE A 471 -10.86 19.51 5.22
CA PHE A 471 -10.97 19.52 6.67
C PHE A 471 -10.07 18.44 7.30
N THR A 472 -10.08 17.21 6.74
CA THR A 472 -9.24 16.15 7.24
C THR A 472 -7.74 16.43 7.01
N ALA A 473 -7.37 17.00 5.88
CA ALA A 473 -6.00 17.40 5.61
C ALA A 473 -5.54 18.49 6.59
N HIS A 474 -6.35 19.53 6.80
CA HIS A 474 -6.07 20.61 7.76
C HIS A 474 -5.90 20.08 9.19
N MET A 475 -6.76 19.15 9.62
CA MET A 475 -6.63 18.50 10.93
C MET A 475 -5.34 17.70 11.09
N GLU A 476 -4.83 17.09 10.00
CA GLU A 476 -3.52 16.44 10.01
C GLU A 476 -2.37 17.46 10.11
N GLU A 477 -2.52 18.63 9.49
CA GLU A 477 -1.58 19.76 9.59
C GLU A 477 -1.57 20.33 11.00
N GLU A 478 -2.74 20.55 11.62
CA GLU A 478 -2.85 21.02 13.01
C GLU A 478 -2.21 20.01 14.01
N LEU A 479 -2.32 18.69 13.74
CA LEU A 479 -1.64 17.68 14.54
C LEU A 479 -0.12 17.70 14.36
N ASP A 480 0.38 18.08 13.19
CA ASP A 480 1.82 18.28 12.95
C ASP A 480 2.28 19.62 13.58
N GLU A 481 1.40 20.64 13.70
CA GLU A 481 1.68 21.86 14.47
C GLU A 481 1.78 21.59 15.98
N VAL A 482 0.98 20.66 16.51
CA VAL A 482 1.13 20.20 17.91
C VAL A 482 2.47 19.49 18.07
N GLU A 483 2.86 18.64 17.12
CA GLU A 483 4.14 17.92 17.11
C GLU A 483 5.34 18.86 17.12
N SER A 484 5.22 20.04 16.50
CA SER A 484 6.25 21.08 16.48
C SER A 484 6.15 22.10 17.63
N GLY A 485 5.28 21.86 18.63
CA GLY A 485 5.08 22.73 19.79
C GLY A 485 4.38 24.07 19.50
N LYS A 486 3.88 24.28 18.26
CA LYS A 486 3.24 25.55 17.86
C LYS A 486 1.79 25.65 18.33
N LEU A 487 1.09 24.54 18.46
CA LEU A 487 -0.32 24.47 18.83
C LEU A 487 -0.53 23.61 20.08
N PRO A 488 -1.11 24.14 21.18
CA PRO A 488 -1.42 23.34 22.34
C PRO A 488 -2.51 22.29 22.02
N TRP A 489 -2.23 21.00 22.23
CA TRP A 489 -3.13 19.90 21.90
C TRP A 489 -4.53 19.99 22.50
N LYS A 490 -4.66 20.52 23.73
CA LYS A 490 -5.95 20.72 24.40
C LYS A 490 -6.81 21.80 23.72
N GLN A 491 -6.17 22.78 23.10
CA GLN A 491 -6.83 23.81 22.31
C GLN A 491 -7.44 23.21 21.05
N LEU A 492 -6.64 22.44 20.30
CA LEU A 492 -7.09 21.69 19.11
C LEU A 492 -8.32 20.83 19.41
N LEU A 493 -8.26 20.03 20.47
CA LEU A 493 -9.40 19.17 20.85
C LEU A 493 -10.65 19.96 21.22
N ARG A 494 -10.53 21.08 21.93
CA ARG A 494 -11.68 21.92 22.28
C ARG A 494 -12.33 22.57 21.06
N GLN A 495 -11.52 23.06 20.13
CA GLN A 495 -12.01 23.66 18.87
C GLN A 495 -12.80 22.64 18.05
N PHE A 496 -12.31 21.41 17.96
CA PHE A 496 -13.00 20.35 17.24
C PHE A 496 -14.29 19.89 17.98
N TYR A 497 -14.20 19.59 19.28
CA TYR A 497 -15.23 18.85 20.01
C TYR A 497 -16.57 19.59 20.10
N GLY A 498 -16.57 20.89 20.33
CA GLY A 498 -17.80 21.67 20.49
C GLY A 498 -18.71 21.64 19.28
N GLY A 499 -18.14 21.79 18.09
CA GLY A 499 -18.89 21.69 16.84
C GLY A 499 -19.36 20.26 16.54
N PHE A 500 -18.49 19.28 16.77
CA PHE A 500 -18.77 17.87 16.55
C PHE A 500 -19.88 17.35 17.46
N GLU A 501 -19.85 17.62 18.78
CA GLU A 501 -20.85 17.20 19.76
C GLU A 501 -22.24 17.79 19.43
N SER A 502 -22.28 19.07 19.10
CA SER A 502 -23.53 19.75 18.74
C SER A 502 -24.16 19.14 17.48
N ASN A 503 -23.35 18.86 16.46
CA ASN A 503 -23.82 18.19 15.23
C ASN A 503 -24.28 16.76 15.53
N LEU A 504 -23.55 16.00 16.32
CA LEU A 504 -23.93 14.62 16.67
C LEU A 504 -25.28 14.56 17.37
N HIS A 505 -25.51 15.40 18.38
CA HIS A 505 -26.79 15.47 19.10
C HIS A 505 -27.94 15.85 18.17
N GLN A 506 -27.70 16.80 17.23
CA GLN A 506 -28.72 17.16 16.25
C GLN A 506 -29.06 15.97 15.34
N VAL A 507 -28.04 15.27 14.83
CA VAL A 507 -28.22 14.10 13.96
C VAL A 507 -28.89 12.95 14.69
N GLU A 508 -28.57 12.67 15.98
CA GLU A 508 -29.24 11.64 16.77
C GLU A 508 -30.74 11.91 16.88
N LYS A 509 -31.10 13.19 17.08
CA LYS A 509 -32.49 13.64 17.17
C LYS A 509 -33.21 13.56 15.82
N ASP A 510 -32.62 14.09 14.76
CA ASP A 510 -33.19 14.08 13.40
C ASP A 510 -33.45 12.68 12.88
N MET A 511 -32.62 11.74 13.32
CA MET A 511 -32.71 10.34 12.91
C MET A 511 -33.47 9.47 13.92
N GLU A 512 -34.18 10.06 14.90
CA GLU A 512 -34.97 9.26 15.82
C GLU A 512 -36.03 8.46 15.08
N GLY A 513 -36.14 7.15 15.35
CA GLY A 513 -37.04 6.25 14.63
C GLY A 513 -36.62 5.85 13.21
N VAL A 514 -35.60 6.48 12.63
CA VAL A 514 -35.10 6.17 11.29
C VAL A 514 -34.15 4.97 11.32
N TYR A 515 -34.37 4.01 10.43
CA TYR A 515 -33.48 2.86 10.21
C TYR A 515 -33.14 2.74 8.72
N LEU A 516 -31.85 2.74 8.40
CA LEU A 516 -31.34 2.66 7.02
C LEU A 516 -31.16 1.19 6.64
N LYS A 517 -31.94 0.73 5.64
CA LYS A 517 -31.80 -0.61 5.11
C LYS A 517 -30.69 -0.64 4.06
N VAL A 518 -29.77 -1.57 4.19
CA VAL A 518 -28.80 -1.88 3.16
C VAL A 518 -29.53 -2.62 2.03
N PRO A 519 -29.45 -2.18 0.79
CA PRO A 519 -30.01 -2.91 -0.34
C PRO A 519 -29.47 -4.33 -0.40
N ASP A 520 -30.35 -5.30 -0.64
CA ASP A 520 -29.96 -6.68 -0.81
C ASP A 520 -29.29 -6.87 -2.20
N GLU A 521 -28.19 -7.57 -2.27
CA GLU A 521 -27.51 -7.94 -3.51
C GLU A 521 -28.32 -9.05 -4.20
N VAL A 522 -29.01 -8.72 -5.28
CA VAL A 522 -29.86 -9.64 -6.05
C VAL A 522 -28.94 -10.53 -6.90
N THR A 523 -29.24 -11.83 -6.91
CA THR A 523 -28.55 -12.84 -7.73
C THR A 523 -29.46 -13.37 -8.84
N GLU A 524 -28.87 -14.00 -9.86
CA GLU A 524 -29.61 -14.68 -10.93
C GLU A 524 -30.22 -15.99 -10.44
N GLU A 525 -29.80 -16.47 -9.26
CA GLU A 525 -30.31 -17.74 -8.71
C GLU A 525 -31.74 -17.59 -8.20
N LYS A 526 -32.62 -18.50 -8.67
CA LYS A 526 -34.03 -18.45 -8.33
C LYS A 526 -34.34 -19.26 -7.08
N CYS A 527 -35.34 -18.81 -6.34
CA CYS A 527 -35.89 -19.51 -5.19
C CYS A 527 -36.66 -20.76 -5.65
N ASP A 528 -36.30 -21.93 -5.11
CA ASP A 528 -36.91 -23.21 -5.49
C ASP A 528 -38.39 -23.31 -5.07
N LEU A 529 -38.87 -22.45 -4.14
CA LEU A 529 -40.26 -22.47 -3.69
C LEU A 529 -41.14 -21.45 -4.40
N CYS A 530 -40.63 -20.25 -4.74
CA CYS A 530 -41.49 -19.18 -5.29
C CYS A 530 -40.96 -18.55 -6.58
N GLY A 531 -39.83 -19.00 -7.12
CA GLY A 531 -39.28 -18.56 -8.39
C GLY A 531 -38.64 -17.16 -8.39
N ARG A 532 -38.71 -16.40 -7.29
CA ARG A 532 -38.11 -15.06 -7.19
C ARG A 532 -36.58 -15.16 -7.17
N ASN A 533 -35.88 -14.19 -7.74
CA ASN A 533 -34.43 -14.12 -7.68
C ASN A 533 -33.98 -14.00 -6.20
N MET A 534 -33.05 -14.85 -5.80
CA MET A 534 -32.54 -14.85 -4.43
C MET A 534 -31.59 -13.68 -4.18
N VAL A 535 -31.54 -13.27 -2.93
CA VAL A 535 -30.67 -12.16 -2.49
C VAL A 535 -29.62 -12.66 -1.51
N ILE A 536 -28.43 -12.05 -1.55
CA ILE A 536 -27.36 -12.38 -0.62
C ILE A 536 -27.59 -11.61 0.69
N LYS A 537 -27.77 -12.36 1.79
CA LYS A 537 -27.86 -11.78 3.14
C LYS A 537 -26.67 -12.22 4.00
N SER A 538 -26.30 -11.36 4.94
CA SER A 538 -25.26 -11.66 5.94
C SER A 538 -25.94 -12.16 7.22
N GLY A 539 -25.60 -13.38 7.64
CA GLY A 539 -26.11 -13.99 8.88
C GLY A 539 -25.00 -14.27 9.89
N ARG A 540 -25.38 -14.80 11.06
CA ARG A 540 -24.43 -15.18 12.14
C ARG A 540 -23.32 -16.14 11.69
N PHE A 541 -23.59 -16.93 10.66
CA PHE A 541 -22.68 -17.96 10.14
C PHE A 541 -22.01 -17.59 8.80
N GLY A 542 -22.14 -16.33 8.36
CA GLY A 542 -21.62 -15.84 7.09
C GLY A 542 -22.71 -15.42 6.12
N ARG A 543 -22.31 -15.13 4.87
CA ARG A 543 -23.21 -14.76 3.77
C ARG A 543 -23.98 -16.00 3.27
N PHE A 544 -25.27 -15.84 2.97
CA PHE A 544 -26.14 -16.88 2.44
C PHE A 544 -27.15 -16.29 1.47
N LEU A 545 -27.70 -17.12 0.60
CA LEU A 545 -28.81 -16.77 -0.29
C LEU A 545 -30.12 -16.88 0.46
N ALA A 546 -30.95 -15.87 0.40
CA ALA A 546 -32.28 -15.83 1.00
C ALA A 546 -33.32 -15.40 -0.03
N CYS A 547 -34.50 -15.92 0.09
CA CYS A 547 -35.62 -15.45 -0.72
C CYS A 547 -36.07 -14.06 -0.26
N PRO A 548 -36.24 -13.07 -1.17
CA PRO A 548 -36.71 -11.73 -0.82
C PRO A 548 -38.18 -11.72 -0.36
N GLY A 549 -38.92 -12.79 -0.59
CA GLY A 549 -40.32 -12.95 -0.18
C GLY A 549 -40.51 -13.28 1.31
N TYR A 550 -39.48 -13.13 2.15
CA TYR A 550 -39.64 -13.27 3.61
C TYR A 550 -40.60 -12.18 4.17
N PRO A 551 -41.51 -12.48 5.06
CA PRO A 551 -41.71 -13.73 5.83
C PRO A 551 -42.54 -14.83 5.14
N GLU A 552 -43.17 -14.58 4.01
CA GLU A 552 -44.01 -15.53 3.29
C GLU A 552 -43.23 -16.73 2.75
N CYS A 553 -42.09 -16.46 2.15
CA CYS A 553 -41.17 -17.50 1.70
C CYS A 553 -39.88 -17.44 2.54
N LYS A 554 -39.66 -18.47 3.36
CA LYS A 554 -38.51 -18.57 4.28
C LYS A 554 -37.35 -19.37 3.68
N PHE A 555 -37.33 -19.57 2.38
CA PHE A 555 -36.30 -20.38 1.71
C PHE A 555 -34.93 -19.71 1.75
N THR A 556 -33.92 -20.49 2.11
CA THR A 556 -32.53 -20.06 2.13
C THR A 556 -31.62 -21.14 1.58
N LYS A 557 -30.58 -20.71 0.82
CA LYS A 557 -29.50 -21.58 0.36
C LYS A 557 -28.16 -21.08 0.89
N PRO A 558 -27.20 -21.98 1.17
CA PRO A 558 -25.82 -21.53 1.45
C PRO A 558 -25.26 -20.89 0.18
N LEU A 559 -24.54 -19.77 0.34
CA LEU A 559 -23.79 -19.16 -0.77
C LEU A 559 -22.62 -20.09 -1.12
N VAL A 560 -22.69 -20.70 -2.29
CA VAL A 560 -21.74 -21.72 -2.75
C VAL A 560 -21.00 -21.18 -3.95
N VAL A 561 -19.68 -21.23 -3.92
CA VAL A 561 -18.83 -20.81 -5.04
C VAL A 561 -18.39 -22.06 -5.78
N GLU A 562 -18.71 -22.12 -7.07
CA GLU A 562 -18.23 -23.18 -7.94
C GLU A 562 -16.72 -23.10 -8.09
N MET A 563 -16.07 -24.25 -8.02
CA MET A 563 -14.63 -24.40 -8.16
C MET A 563 -14.31 -25.09 -9.49
N PRO A 564 -13.15 -24.81 -10.08
CA PRO A 564 -12.73 -25.50 -11.28
C PRO A 564 -12.55 -27.00 -11.03
N GLY A 565 -12.71 -27.79 -12.08
CA GLY A 565 -12.57 -29.23 -12.05
C GLY A 565 -13.85 -29.99 -11.69
N ARG A 566 -13.73 -31.31 -11.66
CA ARG A 566 -14.83 -32.26 -11.42
C ARG A 566 -14.60 -33.12 -10.18
N CYS A 567 -15.66 -33.51 -9.55
CA CYS A 567 -15.62 -34.42 -8.40
C CYS A 567 -14.97 -35.78 -8.81
N PRO A 568 -13.91 -36.20 -8.13
CA PRO A 568 -13.19 -37.43 -8.46
C PRO A 568 -14.03 -38.70 -8.19
N VAL A 569 -15.12 -38.59 -7.44
CA VAL A 569 -16.00 -39.72 -7.09
C VAL A 569 -17.17 -39.89 -8.08
N CYS A 570 -17.81 -38.81 -8.48
CA CYS A 570 -19.03 -38.87 -9.28
C CYS A 570 -19.06 -37.96 -10.50
N GLY A 571 -17.96 -37.27 -10.84
CA GLY A 571 -17.86 -36.34 -11.98
C GLY A 571 -18.68 -35.05 -11.84
N GLY A 572 -19.43 -34.84 -10.74
CA GLY A 572 -20.21 -33.62 -10.49
C GLY A 572 -19.33 -32.40 -10.23
N ARG A 573 -19.94 -31.22 -10.18
CA ARG A 573 -19.23 -29.97 -9.92
C ARG A 573 -18.63 -29.94 -8.51
N LEU A 574 -17.48 -29.24 -8.37
CA LEU A 574 -16.84 -29.01 -7.08
C LEU A 574 -17.25 -27.65 -6.54
N MET A 575 -17.60 -27.62 -5.27
CA MET A 575 -18.14 -26.43 -4.61
C MET A 575 -17.28 -26.06 -3.39
N LYS A 576 -16.97 -24.77 -3.25
CA LYS A 576 -16.36 -24.24 -2.03
C LYS A 576 -17.43 -23.92 -1.01
N ARG A 577 -17.28 -24.42 0.20
CA ARG A 577 -18.11 -24.10 1.36
C ARG A 577 -17.27 -23.59 2.52
N THR A 578 -17.91 -22.90 3.44
CA THR A 578 -17.26 -22.34 4.62
C THR A 578 -17.88 -22.94 5.87
N GLY A 579 -17.01 -23.32 6.82
CA GLY A 579 -17.39 -23.82 8.14
C GLY A 579 -16.74 -23.03 9.27
N ILE A 580 -17.24 -23.22 10.49
CA ILE A 580 -16.65 -22.64 11.71
C ILE A 580 -16.15 -23.81 12.56
N SER A 581 -14.88 -23.76 12.93
CA SER A 581 -14.27 -24.76 13.81
C SER A 581 -14.86 -24.68 15.23
N LYS A 582 -15.43 -25.79 15.70
CA LYS A 582 -15.99 -25.86 17.06
C LYS A 582 -14.90 -25.68 18.16
N LYS A 583 -13.62 -26.05 17.85
CA LYS A 583 -12.51 -25.92 18.81
C LYS A 583 -11.95 -24.49 18.90
N SER A 584 -11.82 -23.80 17.77
CA SER A 584 -11.11 -22.52 17.70
C SER A 584 -12.02 -21.32 17.42
N GLY A 585 -13.30 -21.53 17.10
CA GLY A 585 -14.22 -20.48 16.65
C GLY A 585 -13.82 -19.83 15.32
N LYS A 586 -12.74 -20.30 14.69
CA LYS A 586 -12.23 -19.73 13.43
C LYS A 586 -12.94 -20.31 12.23
N GLN A 587 -13.18 -19.46 11.24
CA GLN A 587 -13.74 -19.83 9.96
C GLN A 587 -12.70 -20.58 9.11
N TYR A 588 -13.14 -21.64 8.40
CA TYR A 588 -12.32 -22.39 7.46
C TYR A 588 -13.09 -22.70 6.20
N ASN A 589 -12.39 -22.85 5.07
CA ASN A 589 -12.95 -23.28 3.81
C ASN A 589 -12.74 -24.78 3.61
N TYR A 590 -13.71 -25.46 3.02
CA TYR A 590 -13.62 -26.83 2.54
C TYR A 590 -14.30 -26.95 1.17
N TYR A 591 -13.94 -27.97 0.45
CA TYR A 591 -14.41 -28.20 -0.92
C TYR A 591 -15.14 -29.54 -0.97
N CYS A 592 -16.29 -29.58 -1.58
CA CYS A 592 -17.12 -30.78 -1.67
C CYS A 592 -17.83 -30.88 -3.02
N CYS A 593 -18.35 -32.06 -3.33
CA CYS A 593 -19.22 -32.24 -4.47
C CYS A 593 -20.52 -31.46 -4.32
N GLU A 594 -21.10 -30.96 -5.42
CA GLU A 594 -22.43 -30.33 -5.44
C GLU A 594 -23.50 -31.23 -4.86
N LYS A 595 -23.41 -32.56 -5.08
CA LYS A 595 -24.32 -33.57 -4.60
C LYS A 595 -24.11 -33.99 -3.13
N PHE A 596 -23.26 -33.28 -2.38
CA PHE A 596 -23.06 -33.55 -0.95
C PHE A 596 -24.36 -33.28 -0.16
N PRO A 597 -24.84 -34.21 0.74
CA PRO A 597 -24.17 -35.40 1.26
C PRO A 597 -24.35 -36.71 0.47
N ALA A 598 -25.14 -36.73 -0.59
CA ALA A 598 -25.34 -37.95 -1.40
C ALA A 598 -24.02 -38.45 -2.03
N CYS A 599 -23.14 -37.54 -2.45
CA CYS A 599 -21.73 -37.83 -2.74
C CYS A 599 -20.87 -37.44 -1.56
N SER A 600 -20.13 -38.36 -0.97
CA SER A 600 -19.34 -38.16 0.25
C SER A 600 -18.04 -37.37 0.05
N PHE A 601 -17.71 -36.94 -1.17
CA PHE A 601 -16.46 -36.27 -1.45
C PHE A 601 -16.36 -34.92 -0.74
N VAL A 602 -15.40 -34.81 0.18
CA VAL A 602 -15.04 -33.56 0.89
C VAL A 602 -13.53 -33.50 1.04
N THR A 603 -12.94 -32.35 0.80
CA THR A 603 -11.51 -32.10 0.97
C THR A 603 -11.24 -30.68 1.47
N PHE A 604 -10.09 -30.48 2.13
CA PHE A 604 -9.54 -29.15 2.46
C PHE A 604 -8.53 -28.68 1.42
N ASP A 605 -8.20 -29.52 0.46
CA ASP A 605 -7.29 -29.18 -0.63
C ASP A 605 -8.06 -28.44 -1.73
N VAL A 606 -7.45 -27.39 -2.28
CA VAL A 606 -8.09 -26.50 -3.25
C VAL A 606 -8.07 -27.11 -4.63
N PRO A 607 -9.21 -27.31 -5.31
CA PRO A 607 -9.23 -27.75 -6.70
C PRO A 607 -8.54 -26.73 -7.60
N VAL A 608 -7.80 -27.18 -8.60
CA VAL A 608 -7.17 -26.34 -9.62
C VAL A 608 -7.80 -26.54 -10.97
N LYS A 609 -7.52 -25.63 -11.91
CA LYS A 609 -8.11 -25.68 -13.26
C LYS A 609 -7.56 -26.82 -14.11
N ASP A 610 -6.32 -27.21 -13.83
CA ASP A 610 -5.60 -28.19 -14.62
C ASP A 610 -5.95 -29.60 -14.15
N ASP A 611 -6.26 -30.50 -15.09
CA ASP A 611 -6.46 -31.90 -14.82
C ASP A 611 -5.13 -32.67 -14.86
N CYS A 612 -5.09 -33.82 -14.22
CA CYS A 612 -3.92 -34.67 -14.17
C CYS A 612 -3.56 -35.17 -15.58
N PRO A 613 -2.35 -34.93 -16.09
CA PRO A 613 -1.95 -35.34 -17.45
C PRO A 613 -1.92 -36.87 -17.61
N VAL A 614 -1.87 -37.64 -16.51
CA VAL A 614 -1.81 -39.10 -16.56
C VAL A 614 -3.21 -39.73 -16.53
N CYS A 615 -4.09 -39.26 -15.66
CA CYS A 615 -5.40 -39.91 -15.47
C CYS A 615 -6.62 -39.03 -15.77
N GLY A 616 -6.43 -37.78 -16.20
CA GLY A 616 -7.50 -36.85 -16.52
C GLY A 616 -8.38 -36.39 -15.35
N HIS A 617 -8.05 -36.75 -14.09
CA HIS A 617 -8.81 -36.29 -12.93
C HIS A 617 -8.35 -34.90 -12.48
N THR A 618 -9.26 -34.14 -11.91
CA THR A 618 -8.98 -32.83 -11.33
C THR A 618 -7.83 -32.90 -10.34
N MET A 619 -6.84 -32.03 -10.50
CA MET A 619 -5.74 -31.87 -9.55
C MET A 619 -6.11 -30.93 -8.42
N PHE A 620 -5.44 -31.11 -7.29
CA PHE A 620 -5.64 -30.33 -6.07
C PHE A 620 -4.34 -29.71 -5.57
N LYS A 621 -4.42 -28.64 -4.81
CA LYS A 621 -3.26 -28.05 -4.10
C LYS A 621 -3.60 -27.78 -2.65
N LYS A 622 -2.61 -27.85 -1.76
CA LYS A 622 -2.81 -27.49 -0.35
C LYS A 622 -3.27 -26.04 -0.20
N SER A 623 -4.24 -25.81 0.67
CA SER A 623 -4.66 -24.49 1.07
C SER A 623 -3.53 -23.78 1.84
N GLY A 624 -3.36 -22.46 1.66
CA GLY A 624 -2.36 -21.66 2.35
C GLY A 624 -1.67 -20.65 1.43
N ARG A 625 -0.81 -19.80 2.01
CA ARG A 625 -0.07 -18.77 1.27
C ARG A 625 1.12 -19.37 0.52
N GLY A 626 1.50 -18.76 -0.58
CA GLY A 626 2.60 -19.16 -1.45
C GLY A 626 2.24 -20.18 -2.52
N PHE A 627 3.14 -20.37 -3.49
CA PHE A 627 2.98 -21.34 -4.56
C PHE A 627 2.95 -22.76 -3.97
N LYS A 628 1.94 -23.53 -4.33
CA LYS A 628 1.79 -24.94 -3.95
C LYS A 628 1.67 -25.76 -5.22
N ARG A 629 2.54 -26.73 -5.40
CA ARG A 629 2.44 -27.63 -6.57
C ARG A 629 1.10 -28.38 -6.53
N PRO A 630 0.36 -28.42 -7.63
CA PRO A 630 -0.80 -29.30 -7.77
C PRO A 630 -0.38 -30.77 -7.67
N PHE A 631 -1.28 -31.63 -7.17
CA PHE A 631 -1.09 -33.07 -7.05
C PHE A 631 -2.37 -33.81 -7.41
N CYS A 632 -2.22 -35.03 -7.88
CA CYS A 632 -3.32 -35.95 -8.13
C CYS A 632 -3.73 -36.68 -6.84
N ILE A 633 -5.02 -36.84 -6.62
CA ILE A 633 -5.57 -37.55 -5.46
C ILE A 633 -6.18 -38.93 -5.82
N ASN A 634 -6.11 -39.34 -7.08
CA ASN A 634 -6.58 -40.65 -7.54
C ASN A 634 -5.56 -41.74 -7.15
N PRO A 635 -5.91 -42.69 -6.23
CA PRO A 635 -4.97 -43.70 -5.79
C PRO A 635 -4.47 -44.66 -6.87
N ALA A 636 -5.23 -44.77 -7.98
CA ALA A 636 -4.87 -45.62 -9.11
C ALA A 636 -3.99 -44.97 -10.16
N CYS A 637 -3.53 -43.72 -9.90
CA CYS A 637 -2.76 -42.92 -10.84
C CYS A 637 -1.28 -42.92 -10.44
N GLU A 638 -0.36 -43.07 -11.38
CA GLU A 638 1.08 -42.93 -11.16
C GLU A 638 1.49 -41.56 -10.57
N ASN A 639 0.69 -40.53 -10.85
CA ASN A 639 0.88 -39.19 -10.34
C ASN A 639 0.19 -38.94 -8.98
N PHE A 640 -0.25 -40.03 -8.31
CA PHE A 640 -0.90 -39.96 -7.00
C PHE A 640 0.10 -39.50 -5.93
N LEU A 641 -0.30 -38.52 -5.12
CA LEU A 641 0.47 -38.08 -3.98
C LEU A 641 -0.29 -38.40 -2.67
N PRO A 642 0.24 -39.28 -1.81
CA PRO A 642 -0.34 -39.62 -0.51
C PRO A 642 -0.51 -38.37 0.38
N GLU A 643 -1.44 -38.42 1.33
CA GLU A 643 -1.83 -37.24 2.13
C GLU A 643 -0.70 -36.70 3.01
N ASP A 644 0.14 -37.57 3.53
CA ASP A 644 1.33 -37.25 4.33
C ASP A 644 2.43 -36.53 3.51
N GLN A 645 2.48 -36.78 2.20
CA GLN A 645 3.42 -36.16 1.26
C GLN A 645 2.89 -34.88 0.58
N ARG A 646 1.60 -34.56 0.78
CA ARG A 646 0.95 -33.36 0.23
C ARG A 646 1.32 -32.13 1.04
N GLY A 647 2.54 -31.63 0.93
CA GLY A 647 2.99 -30.43 1.64
C GLY A 647 4.47 -30.18 1.47
N TYR A 648 4.97 -29.08 2.03
CA TYR A 648 6.40 -28.93 2.19
C TYR A 648 6.89 -29.97 3.21
N PRO A 649 8.02 -30.66 2.95
CA PRO A 649 8.64 -31.47 3.98
C PRO A 649 8.86 -30.60 5.23
N LYS A 650 8.44 -31.08 6.38
CA LYS A 650 8.85 -30.48 7.66
C LYS A 650 10.36 -30.50 7.69
N ARG A 651 11.01 -29.33 7.87
CA ARG A 651 12.44 -29.26 8.16
C ARG A 651 12.65 -30.07 9.44
N THR A 652 13.10 -31.31 9.29
CA THR A 652 13.76 -32.03 10.38
C THR A 652 15.13 -31.40 10.52
N ALA A 653 15.48 -31.04 11.76
CA ALA A 653 16.77 -30.47 12.07
C ALA A 653 17.88 -31.44 11.65
N ALA A 654 18.83 -30.86 10.94
CA ALA A 654 20.21 -31.30 10.71
C ALA A 654 20.50 -32.74 10.31
N SER A 655 20.91 -32.93 9.07
CA SER A 655 22.12 -33.73 8.76
C SER A 655 22.78 -33.08 7.53
N ASP A 656 24.03 -32.71 7.72
CA ASP A 656 25.01 -32.33 6.71
C ASP A 656 25.06 -33.34 5.55
N GLY A 657 25.12 -32.82 4.34
CA GLY A 657 25.37 -33.60 3.13
C GLY A 657 25.27 -32.71 1.88
N THR A 658 26.40 -32.21 1.48
CA THR A 658 26.70 -31.61 0.17
C THR A 658 26.11 -32.41 -0.99
N GLU A 659 25.34 -31.76 -1.87
CA GLU A 659 25.34 -32.07 -3.29
C GLU A 659 24.88 -30.89 -4.14
N SER A 660 25.75 -30.50 -5.05
CA SER A 660 25.62 -29.55 -6.12
C SER A 660 24.60 -30.02 -7.16
N GLY A 661 23.66 -29.15 -7.50
CA GLY A 661 22.70 -29.37 -8.59
C GLY A 661 22.62 -28.14 -9.48
N THR A 662 23.26 -28.23 -10.60
CA THR A 662 23.30 -27.26 -11.71
C THR A 662 21.93 -27.02 -12.33
N ASN A 663 21.63 -25.76 -12.52
CA ASN A 663 20.52 -25.26 -13.35
C ASN A 663 20.79 -25.57 -14.85
N GLY A 664 19.87 -26.30 -15.47
CA GLY A 664 19.79 -26.44 -16.93
C GLY A 664 18.64 -25.61 -17.50
N THR A 665 18.98 -24.67 -18.31
CA THR A 665 18.11 -23.94 -19.23
C THR A 665 17.64 -24.84 -20.35
N ALA A 666 16.33 -24.76 -20.65
CA ALA A 666 15.72 -25.42 -21.81
C ALA A 666 16.01 -24.64 -23.09
N ALA A 667 16.42 -25.33 -24.12
CA ALA A 667 16.22 -24.98 -25.53
C ALA A 667 16.15 -26.23 -26.38
N ASP A 668 15.28 -26.17 -27.36
CA ASP A 668 14.81 -27.12 -28.35
C ASP A 668 15.87 -27.98 -29.05
N GLY A 669 15.42 -29.19 -29.50
CA GLY A 669 16.00 -29.92 -30.57
C GLY A 669 15.85 -31.45 -30.48
N GLN A 670 15.02 -31.99 -31.35
CA GLN A 670 14.70 -33.40 -31.54
C GLN A 670 15.81 -34.19 -32.32
N PRO A 671 15.62 -35.50 -32.59
CA PRO A 671 16.47 -36.59 -32.03
C PRO A 671 17.30 -37.30 -33.07
N THR A 672 18.31 -38.07 -32.65
CA THR A 672 18.76 -39.28 -33.40
C THR A 672 19.33 -40.33 -32.45
N SER A 673 18.91 -41.51 -32.75
CA SER A 673 19.26 -42.81 -32.22
C SER A 673 20.77 -43.12 -32.28
N GLU A 674 21.30 -43.86 -31.31
CA GLU A 674 21.98 -45.12 -31.53
C GLU A 674 22.39 -45.79 -30.24
N THR A 675 22.12 -47.06 -30.20
CA THR A 675 22.43 -48.15 -29.32
C THR A 675 23.95 -48.37 -29.24
N VAL A 676 24.47 -48.80 -28.07
CA VAL A 676 25.36 -49.96 -27.91
C VAL A 676 25.57 -50.27 -26.40
N GLN A 677 25.55 -51.52 -26.12
CA GLN A 677 25.57 -52.34 -24.95
C GLN A 677 26.89 -52.43 -24.15
N THR A 678 26.70 -52.94 -22.93
CA THR A 678 27.54 -53.90 -22.15
C THR A 678 28.74 -53.28 -21.39
N GLU A 679 29.14 -53.62 -20.23
CA GLU A 679 29.03 -54.84 -19.38
C GLU A 679 29.42 -54.54 -17.93
N ALA A 680 29.14 -55.48 -17.10
CA ALA A 680 29.27 -55.65 -15.67
C ALA A 680 30.70 -55.81 -15.13
N SER A 681 30.87 -55.61 -13.90
CA SER A 681 31.54 -56.46 -12.86
C SER A 681 32.12 -55.56 -11.77
N ASP A 682 32.01 -55.73 -10.55
CA ASP A 682 32.12 -56.67 -9.51
C ASP A 682 32.54 -55.94 -8.21
N LYS A 683 31.89 -56.30 -7.17
CA LYS A 683 32.29 -56.04 -5.73
C LYS A 683 33.51 -56.87 -5.37
N PRO A 684 34.23 -56.61 -4.24
CA PRO A 684 33.66 -56.92 -2.94
C PRO A 684 34.10 -56.08 -1.72
N ALA A 685 33.43 -56.38 -0.66
CA ALA A 685 33.43 -55.89 0.71
C ALA A 685 34.68 -56.27 1.58
N ALA A 686 34.89 -55.54 2.69
CA ALA A 686 35.06 -56.04 4.08
C ALA A 686 35.47 -54.91 5.05
N LYS A 687 34.68 -54.69 6.04
CA LYS A 687 34.71 -55.04 7.49
C LYS A 687 35.63 -54.21 8.40
N LYS A 688 34.96 -53.54 9.36
CA LYS A 688 35.12 -53.50 10.84
C LYS A 688 36.48 -53.02 11.40
N THR A 689 36.47 -52.14 12.42
CA THR A 689 36.10 -52.29 13.84
C THR A 689 36.36 -50.97 14.60
N THR A 690 35.41 -50.58 15.38
CA THR A 690 35.32 -50.25 16.81
C THR A 690 36.54 -49.65 17.55
N THR A 691 36.33 -48.57 18.28
CA THR A 691 36.21 -48.36 19.75
C THR A 691 36.62 -46.95 20.10
N ALA A 692 35.79 -46.17 20.69
CA ALA A 692 35.42 -45.89 22.05
C ALA A 692 36.40 -45.07 22.90
N LYS A 693 35.84 -44.04 23.51
CA LYS A 693 36.05 -43.48 24.85
C LYS A 693 37.05 -42.34 25.05
N LYS A 694 36.48 -41.20 25.40
CA LYS A 694 36.33 -40.55 26.75
C LYS A 694 37.51 -39.74 27.27
N THR A 695 37.16 -38.53 27.67
CA THR A 695 37.36 -37.79 28.93
C THR A 695 38.41 -36.69 28.95
N ALA A 696 37.90 -35.46 29.12
CA ALA A 696 38.04 -34.63 30.32
C ALA A 696 39.31 -33.86 30.60
N ALA A 697 39.17 -32.59 30.58
CA ALA A 697 39.41 -31.62 31.65
C ALA A 697 40.83 -31.19 32.01
N LYS A 698 40.92 -29.90 32.20
CA LYS A 698 41.65 -29.12 33.22
C LYS A 698 42.91 -28.37 32.80
N LYS A 699 42.73 -27.05 32.87
CA LYS A 699 43.48 -26.05 33.68
C LYS A 699 45.02 -26.12 33.76
N SER A 700 45.65 -25.04 33.46
CA SER A 700 46.51 -24.21 34.39
C SER A 700 47.42 -23.35 33.56
N THR A 701 47.32 -22.04 33.75
CA THR A 701 48.12 -21.12 34.55
C THR A 701 49.64 -21.10 34.29
N SER A 702 50.08 -19.92 33.96
CA SER A 702 51.18 -19.18 34.53
C SER A 702 52.15 -18.71 33.47
N LYS A 703 52.33 -17.47 33.41
CA LYS A 703 53.18 -16.49 34.03
C LYS A 703 54.51 -16.25 33.34
N LYS A 704 54.64 -14.92 33.01
CA LYS A 704 55.85 -14.11 33.18
C LYS A 704 57.06 -14.36 32.25
N THR A 705 57.59 -13.40 31.71
CA THR A 705 58.36 -12.14 31.91
C THR A 705 59.11 -11.94 30.60
N GLY A 706 59.48 -10.82 30.19
CA GLY A 706 59.93 -9.59 30.64
C GLY A 706 60.52 -8.76 29.48
N THR A 707 60.36 -7.53 29.63
CA THR A 707 61.25 -6.37 29.45
C THR A 707 62.23 -6.29 28.28
N ALA A 708 62.16 -5.20 27.55
CA ALA A 708 63.11 -4.05 27.46
C ALA A 708 62.73 -3.22 26.24
N LYS A 709 62.28 -1.98 26.41
CA LYS A 709 63.03 -0.72 26.47
C LYS A 709 64.00 -0.50 25.29
N THR A 710 63.69 0.53 24.52
CA THR A 710 64.43 1.77 24.28
C THR A 710 63.76 2.52 23.13
N ALA A 711 63.26 3.67 23.38
CA ALA A 711 63.77 5.04 23.43
C ALA A 711 64.09 5.59 22.05
N ALA A 712 63.25 6.56 21.69
CA ALA A 712 63.41 7.99 21.64
C ALA A 712 63.98 8.56 20.35
N LYS A 713 63.30 9.49 19.75
CA LYS A 713 63.57 10.95 19.62
C LYS A 713 62.66 11.50 18.53
N LYS A 714 61.78 12.40 18.87
CA LYS A 714 61.79 13.86 18.97
C LYS A 714 62.57 14.61 17.88
N SER A 715 61.77 15.39 17.10
CA SER A 715 62.09 16.79 16.75
C SER A 715 60.81 17.43 16.22
N THR A 716 60.23 18.25 16.87
CA THR A 716 60.00 19.70 17.07
C THR A 716 60.54 20.61 16.00
N ALA A 717 59.60 21.41 15.44
CA ALA A 717 59.69 22.82 15.15
C ALA A 717 58.28 23.23 14.63
N LYS A 718 57.45 23.93 15.30
CA LYS A 718 57.37 25.35 15.76
C LYS A 718 57.93 26.34 14.72
N THR A 719 57.11 27.17 14.24
CA THR A 719 56.88 28.63 14.44
C THR A 719 56.39 29.22 13.15
N ALA A 720 55.62 30.27 13.02
CA ALA A 720 54.99 31.21 13.86
C ALA A 720 54.20 32.15 12.95
N ALA A 721 53.25 32.76 13.58
CA ALA A 721 52.43 33.86 13.10
C ALA A 721 53.22 35.15 12.73
N LYS A 722 52.53 35.96 11.89
CA LYS A 722 52.38 37.42 11.99
C LYS A 722 51.76 37.96 10.73
N LYS A 723 50.58 38.53 10.80
CA LYS A 723 50.16 39.92 11.07
C LYS A 723 50.84 40.94 10.15
N ALA A 724 50.01 41.60 9.37
CA ALA A 724 49.91 43.05 9.17
C ALA A 724 48.80 43.26 8.11
N SER A 725 47.70 43.85 8.39
CA SER A 725 47.24 45.17 8.82
C SER A 725 47.27 46.19 7.69
N SER A 726 46.11 46.81 7.51
CA SER A 726 45.83 48.17 7.03
C SER A 726 45.76 48.31 5.50
N ALA A 727 44.85 49.07 4.93
CA ALA A 727 43.89 50.06 5.37
C ALA A 727 42.93 50.38 4.22
N LEU A 728 41.72 50.81 4.60
CA LEU A 728 40.91 51.92 4.06
C LEU A 728 40.87 52.09 2.54
N ALA A 729 39.73 52.10 1.88
CA ALA A 729 38.74 53.18 1.94
C ALA A 729 37.51 52.79 1.12
N THR A 730 36.39 53.05 1.70
CA THR A 730 35.23 53.89 1.30
C THR A 730 34.42 53.51 0.04
N GLU A 731 33.13 53.41 0.37
CA GLU A 731 31.98 53.94 -0.38
C GLU A 731 31.77 53.40 -1.79
N GLU A 732 30.61 52.91 -2.20
CA GLU A 732 29.27 53.41 -2.12
C GLU A 732 28.27 52.34 -2.54
N THR A 733 27.17 52.26 -1.87
CA THR A 733 25.90 51.71 -2.40
C THR A 733 25.39 52.57 -3.55
N PRO A 734 24.73 51.96 -4.51
CA PRO A 734 23.35 52.40 -4.66
C PRO A 734 22.31 51.29 -4.81
N THR A 735 21.29 51.42 -4.03
CA THR A 735 19.92 51.09 -4.29
C THR A 735 19.48 51.52 -5.70
N VAL A 736 18.54 50.82 -6.26
CA VAL A 736 17.44 51.24 -7.17
C VAL A 736 17.18 50.09 -8.13
N THR A 737 16.10 49.59 -8.39
CA THR A 737 14.67 49.84 -8.36
C THR A 737 14.00 48.76 -9.25
N LYS A 738 12.82 48.44 -8.89
CA LYS A 738 11.79 47.79 -9.73
C LYS A 738 11.67 48.48 -11.10
N ALA A 739 11.52 47.65 -12.16
CA ALA A 739 10.84 48.12 -13.35
C ALA A 739 9.94 47.01 -13.91
N ALA A 740 8.66 47.23 -13.74
CA ALA A 740 7.62 46.63 -14.51
C ALA A 740 7.68 47.15 -15.95
N ALA A 741 7.50 46.31 -16.94
CA ALA A 741 7.19 46.74 -18.27
C ALA A 741 5.84 46.15 -18.71
N LYS A 742 4.86 46.96 -18.58
CA LYS A 742 3.66 47.01 -19.39
C LYS A 742 4.00 47.76 -20.68
N LYS A 743 3.51 47.28 -21.83
CA LYS A 743 3.09 48.07 -23.02
C LYS A 743 2.89 47.10 -24.18
N ALA A 744 1.96 47.22 -25.05
CA ALA A 744 0.92 48.21 -25.30
C ALA A 744 -0.04 47.65 -26.37
N ALA A 745 -1.23 47.99 -26.23
CA ALA A 745 -2.25 47.96 -27.27
C ALA A 745 -2.09 49.16 -28.18
N THR A 746 -2.46 49.04 -29.42
CA THR A 746 -3.11 50.03 -30.31
C THR A 746 -3.64 49.25 -31.49
N ALA A 747 -4.92 49.22 -31.71
CA ALA A 747 -5.88 50.15 -32.35
C ALA A 747 -5.79 50.02 -33.87
N ALA A 748 -6.82 49.69 -34.52
CA ALA A 748 -7.84 50.49 -35.16
C ALA A 748 -8.83 49.56 -35.86
N GLU A 749 -10.07 49.71 -35.63
CA GLU A 749 -11.14 50.39 -36.36
C GLU A 749 -11.57 49.73 -37.66
N GLY A 750 -12.87 49.53 -37.75
CA GLY A 750 -13.63 49.56 -38.96
C GLY A 750 -14.83 48.62 -39.00
N ALA A 751 -15.99 49.15 -38.57
CA ALA A 751 -17.32 49.13 -39.14
C ALA A 751 -17.88 47.79 -39.68
N ALA A 752 -19.01 47.38 -39.40
CA ALA A 752 -20.38 47.85 -39.21
C ALA A 752 -21.36 46.74 -39.63
N GLU A 753 -22.48 46.72 -38.92
CA GLU A 753 -23.85 46.31 -39.30
C GLU A 753 -24.14 44.80 -39.52
N ALA A 754 -25.22 44.24 -39.08
CA ALA A 754 -26.44 44.64 -38.40
C ALA A 754 -27.25 43.37 -38.10
N SER A 755 -27.98 43.44 -36.99
CA SER A 755 -29.34 42.95 -36.71
C SER A 755 -29.59 41.45 -36.74
N THR A 756 -30.28 40.88 -35.81
CA THR A 756 -31.53 41.12 -35.07
C THR A 756 -31.62 40.17 -33.89
N ALA A 757 -31.80 40.63 -32.74
CA ALA A 757 -32.94 40.64 -31.83
C ALA A 757 -33.73 39.31 -31.69
N VAL A 758 -33.83 38.85 -30.48
CA VAL A 758 -35.01 38.66 -29.66
C VAL A 758 -34.64 38.00 -28.32
N GLU A 759 -34.74 38.71 -27.30
CA GLU A 759 -35.46 38.74 -26.02
C GLU A 759 -34.95 37.86 -24.85
N LYS A 760 -34.55 38.65 -23.85
CA LYS A 760 -34.56 38.36 -22.40
C LYS A 760 -35.93 38.79 -21.79
N PRO A 761 -36.24 38.31 -20.59
CA PRO A 761 -36.30 39.25 -19.46
C PRO A 761 -35.54 38.74 -18.25
N ALA A 762 -34.65 39.49 -17.71
CA ALA A 762 -34.64 40.67 -16.85
C ALA A 762 -34.87 40.39 -15.37
N ALA A 763 -33.77 40.63 -14.69
CA ALA A 763 -33.57 40.69 -13.25
C ALA A 763 -34.31 41.84 -12.58
N LYS A 764 -34.56 41.76 -11.29
CA LYS A 764 -34.63 42.94 -10.41
C LYS A 764 -33.85 42.72 -9.12
N LYS A 765 -32.80 43.49 -9.01
CA LYS A 765 -32.16 43.96 -7.78
C LYS A 765 -33.09 44.97 -7.08
N ALA A 766 -33.08 44.99 -5.78
CA ALA A 766 -33.22 46.17 -4.97
C ALA A 766 -32.41 46.08 -3.69
N THR A 767 -31.57 47.04 -3.56
CA THR A 767 -30.72 47.45 -2.46
C THR A 767 -31.45 48.36 -1.48
N ALA A 768 -30.92 48.41 -0.28
CA ALA A 768 -30.79 49.53 0.67
C ALA A 768 -31.84 49.60 1.78
N SER A 769 -31.39 49.48 2.99
CA SER A 769 -30.79 50.48 3.86
C SER A 769 -31.68 50.97 5.00
N ARG A 770 -31.18 50.75 6.21
CA ARG A 770 -31.13 51.66 7.38
C ARG A 770 -32.33 51.87 8.31
N LYS A 771 -31.96 51.58 9.58
CA LYS A 771 -32.11 52.35 10.83
C LYS A 771 -33.42 52.33 11.62
N ALA A 772 -33.30 51.78 12.81
CA ALA A 772 -33.33 52.50 14.11
C ALA A 772 -34.65 52.65 14.84
N ALA A 773 -34.50 52.44 16.10
CA ALA A 773 -35.25 52.92 17.26
C ALA A 773 -36.53 52.13 17.63
N ALA A 774 -36.48 51.48 18.74
CA ALA A 774 -36.62 51.91 20.14
C ALA A 774 -38.08 51.94 20.59
N GLU A 775 -38.20 51.42 21.77
CA GLU A 775 -39.13 51.72 22.83
C GLU A 775 -40.37 50.84 23.04
N ARG A 776 -40.23 50.17 24.19
CA ARG A 776 -41.18 50.22 25.36
C ARG A 776 -42.62 49.79 25.04
N ALA A 777 -43.26 49.08 25.87
CA ALA A 777 -43.32 48.97 27.29
C ALA A 777 -44.29 47.85 27.68
N THR A 778 -44.01 47.24 28.79
CA THR A 778 -44.93 47.00 29.93
C THR A 778 -46.28 46.32 29.65
N THR A 779 -46.71 45.32 30.30
CA THR A 779 -46.95 45.16 31.75
C THR A 779 -47.57 43.81 32.09
N LYS A 780 -47.15 43.31 33.20
CA LYS A 780 -47.88 42.73 34.33
C LYS A 780 -48.55 41.35 34.14
N LYS A 781 -48.02 40.46 35.00
CA LYS A 781 -48.65 39.99 36.27
C LYS A 781 -49.85 39.05 36.03
N ALA A 782 -50.00 37.96 36.72
CA ALA A 782 -49.81 37.59 38.11
C ALA A 782 -49.82 36.05 38.26
N THR A 783 -48.97 35.53 39.09
CA THR A 783 -49.28 34.85 40.35
C THR A 783 -50.37 33.75 40.29
N THR A 784 -50.03 32.55 40.67
CA THR A 784 -50.15 32.05 42.04
C THR A 784 -49.78 30.55 42.11
N THR A 785 -48.76 30.26 42.83
CA THR A 785 -48.69 29.45 44.05
C THR A 785 -49.69 28.26 44.23
N LYS A 786 -49.13 27.14 44.54
CA LYS A 786 -49.14 26.32 45.75
C LYS A 786 -48.89 24.86 45.40
N LYS A 787 -47.84 24.31 45.93
CA LYS A 787 -47.71 23.48 47.17
C LYS A 787 -48.71 22.32 47.22
N ALA A 788 -48.24 21.12 47.29
CA ALA A 788 -47.99 20.31 48.44
C ALA A 788 -47.84 18.86 48.02
N THR A 789 -46.78 18.28 48.38
CA THR A 789 -46.53 17.28 49.44
C THR A 789 -47.11 15.87 49.25
N THR A 790 -46.13 14.97 49.36
CA THR A 790 -46.16 13.66 50.06
C THR A 790 -47.00 12.57 49.42
N ALA A 791 -46.50 11.42 49.18
CA ALA A 791 -46.06 10.39 50.07
C ALA A 791 -45.66 9.13 49.34
N LYS A 792 -44.61 8.58 49.83
CA LYS A 792 -44.26 7.18 49.93
C LYS A 792 -45.40 6.19 49.67
N LYS A 793 -45.11 5.16 48.85
CA LYS A 793 -45.28 3.78 49.30
C LYS A 793 -44.49 2.78 48.49
N THR A 794 -43.52 2.25 49.12
CA THR A 794 -42.93 0.93 49.04
C THR A 794 -43.98 -0.16 48.82
N THR A 795 -43.74 -1.05 47.88
CA THR A 795 -44.17 -2.44 48.02
C THR A 795 -43.20 -3.39 47.35
N THR A 796 -42.52 -4.09 48.17
CA THR A 796 -41.75 -5.32 47.99
C THR A 796 -42.72 -6.50 47.84
N VAL A 797 -42.47 -7.38 46.87
CA VAL A 797 -42.80 -8.83 46.92
C VAL A 797 -41.79 -9.52 46.03
N LYS A 798 -40.78 -10.16 46.57
CA LYS A 798 -40.56 -11.52 47.05
C LYS A 798 -40.97 -12.62 46.06
N LYS A 799 -39.88 -13.27 45.63
CA LYS A 799 -39.48 -14.69 45.73
C LYS A 799 -40.40 -15.74 45.13
N ALA A 800 -39.80 -16.56 44.27
CA ALA A 800 -39.79 -18.01 44.49
C ALA A 800 -38.56 -18.63 43.82
N ALA A 801 -37.78 -19.23 44.61
CA ALA A 801 -36.72 -20.15 44.32
C ALA A 801 -37.29 -21.57 44.20
N THR A 802 -36.71 -22.37 43.33
CA THR A 802 -36.75 -23.82 43.53
C THR A 802 -35.35 -24.41 43.27
N LYS A 803 -34.81 -24.89 44.37
CA LYS A 803 -33.68 -25.80 44.51
C LYS A 803 -34.07 -27.21 44.08
N LYS A 804 -33.08 -27.95 43.55
CA LYS A 804 -32.71 -29.34 43.92
C LYS A 804 -31.34 -29.56 43.26
N ALA A 805 -30.21 -29.67 43.90
CA ALA A 805 -29.65 -30.50 44.97
C ALA A 805 -29.81 -32.01 44.75
N THR A 806 -28.70 -32.63 44.51
CA THR A 806 -28.15 -33.81 45.18
C THR A 806 -26.76 -34.07 44.57
N THR A 807 -25.70 -33.92 45.37
CA THR A 807 -24.97 -34.89 46.18
C THR A 807 -24.43 -36.04 45.33
N SER A 808 -23.22 -36.50 45.40
CA SER A 808 -22.24 -36.63 46.47
C SER A 808 -20.93 -37.21 45.90
N ALA A 809 -19.91 -36.89 46.52
CA ALA A 809 -18.87 -37.58 47.29
C ALA A 809 -17.75 -38.14 46.43
N ALA A 810 -16.56 -37.60 46.61
CA ALA A 810 -15.50 -37.97 47.55
C ALA A 810 -14.70 -39.21 47.15
N LYS A 811 -13.43 -38.99 47.03
CA LYS A 811 -12.24 -39.65 47.58
C LYS A 811 -11.14 -39.69 46.51
N LYS A 812 -10.01 -39.01 46.84
CA LYS A 812 -8.75 -39.61 47.39
C LYS A 812 -8.22 -40.76 46.54
N ALA A 813 -7.06 -40.81 46.14
CA ALA A 813 -5.73 -40.61 46.71
C ALA A 813 -4.68 -40.84 45.62
N ASP A 814 -3.59 -40.15 45.75
CA ASP A 814 -2.21 -40.61 45.85
C ASP A 814 -1.57 -41.26 44.64
N ALA A 815 -0.50 -40.62 44.32
CA ALA A 815 0.87 -41.10 44.38
C ALA A 815 1.50 -41.48 43.02
N GLU A 816 2.58 -40.75 42.78
CA GLU A 816 3.90 -41.30 42.41
C GLU A 816 3.98 -42.00 41.03
N THR A 817 4.88 -41.71 40.28
CA THR A 817 6.33 -41.51 40.13
C THR A 817 6.68 -41.71 38.69
N GLU A 818 7.67 -40.93 38.24
CA GLU A 818 8.78 -41.27 37.35
C GLU A 818 8.45 -42.02 36.02
N GLU A 819 8.74 -41.39 34.90
CA GLU A 819 10.03 -41.34 34.16
C GLU A 819 10.02 -40.20 33.16
#